data_bf9e7fbf110eb75c46ecda6b9100ff9d
#
_entry.id   bf9e7fbf110eb75c46ecda6b9100ff9d
#
_cell.length_a   1.000
_cell.length_b   1.000
_cell.length_c   1.000
_cell.angle_alpha   90.00
_cell.angle_beta   90.00
_cell.angle_gamma   90.00
#
_symmetry.space_group_name_H-M   'P 1'
#
loop_
_entity.id
_entity.type
_entity.pdbx_description
1 polymer ?
#
loop_
_entity_poly.entity_id
_entity_poly.type
_entity_poly.pdbx_seq_one_letter_code
_entity_poly.pdbx_strand_id
1 'polypeptide(L)'
;MPYKPKRGLIERAAVKLGVVPNTDVDANPSLPDVAALSPYASPAQWDNFAEFDAATWPRRATERRYRLVPTVCFNCESGCGLLAYVDKETNTIRKFEGNPLHPGSRGRNCAKGPATINQVNDPDRILAPMKRVGPRGDGGWQEVSWEEALADIAGRIRTALAENRHDEVVYHVGRPGSEGFIDRVLRAWGVDGYNSHTNICSSGARFGYNLWSGYDRPSPDYANARFVLALNAHLESGHYFNPHAQRISEGLARGAKMAVVDPRLSNTASMAHYWMPTRPGTEAALLLAFACVILNEELIDRAFIERWTNWREYMAICHADQAQTVDGFLATLKEEYAEFTPEYAAAECGVSVEQVREVARLIGEAGSRFCSHTWRGAAAAHLGGWQVSRCLFFLHVLTGSVGTEGGTSPSAWHKYKADLINPPPPTNQWNEMHWPREYPLAYHEMSFLLPHFLKEGRGKLDVYFTRVFNPVWTYPDGFSWIEVLRDESKIGLHVALTPTWNETAFYADYVLPMGLGPERHDLTTYETHSATWIAFRQPVLREARRADGQAVTDTRDANPGSVWEEDEFWIALCWAIDPDGSLGIRKYFESPTDSDKPLTVEEYYSYAFDHVPGLREAAHAEQLDPLAYMRKYGTFQIKDATYQCHERVLSADELHGATIDPDTHLATINGQPVGIEIDGTVIEGFRTPSRLLEFYSPTMIEWGWPEHTIPGYIVSHINERTSTNEPRTSVRADSVHPTALNHLEGNPPSDQHDRTFCLLPTFRLPTLIHTRSGSAKWLNEISQQNPIWIHTSDAAQWNLRTGDLVRITTDIGYFVDRAWVTESIRPGVVACSHHLGRWRRDSDPPSSRWSSSVVSVEELGDGKWKMTTRRGPEPFDSDDPDSRRIWWRDGGVPQNLTFPVHPDPISGMHCWHQRVRVAPASKDDRSGDVVVDTTRSMAIYREWLNRTRPTPQTGQSLRRPLWFARPLRPTDAAYRL
;
A
#
# COMPACT_ATOMS: atom_id res chain seq x y z
N MET A 1 -1.24 31.44 27.08
CA MET A 1 -2.30 32.42 26.77
C MET A 1 -2.22 32.75 25.30
N PRO A 2 -3.25 32.60 24.50
CA PRO A 2 -3.18 32.98 23.09
C PRO A 2 -3.03 34.51 22.95
N TYR A 3 -2.11 34.90 22.12
CA TYR A 3 -1.85 36.27 21.74
C TYR A 3 -3.06 36.89 21.08
N LYS A 4 -3.74 37.85 21.71
CA LYS A 4 -4.77 38.68 21.07
C LYS A 4 -4.08 39.89 20.44
N PRO A 5 -4.12 40.08 19.12
CA PRO A 5 -3.65 41.30 18.50
C PRO A 5 -4.52 42.48 18.98
N LYS A 6 -3.86 43.53 19.45
CA LYS A 6 -4.58 44.75 19.84
C LYS A 6 -5.12 45.42 18.58
N ARG A 7 -6.44 45.57 18.47
CA ARG A 7 -7.06 46.32 17.36
C ARG A 7 -6.50 47.76 17.25
N GLY A 8 -6.21 48.18 16.05
CA GLY A 8 -5.76 49.53 15.73
C GLY A 8 -6.84 50.57 16.02
N LEU A 9 -6.44 51.83 16.20
CA LEU A 9 -7.36 52.96 16.48
C LEU A 9 -8.47 53.13 15.43
N ILE A 10 -8.18 52.92 14.15
CA ILE A 10 -9.10 53.01 13.04
C ILE A 10 -10.16 51.89 13.09
N GLU A 11 -9.73 50.69 13.44
CA GLU A 11 -10.61 49.52 13.54
C GLU A 11 -11.59 49.66 14.71
N ARG A 12 -11.13 50.20 15.86
CA ARG A 12 -11.99 50.54 17.01
C ARG A 12 -13.02 51.61 16.70
N ALA A 13 -12.62 52.60 15.90
CA ALA A 13 -13.57 53.65 15.45
C ALA A 13 -14.63 53.10 14.50
N ALA A 14 -14.24 52.24 13.56
CA ALA A 14 -15.16 51.59 12.63
C ALA A 14 -16.18 50.69 13.31
N VAL A 15 -15.75 49.92 14.35
CA VAL A 15 -16.67 49.13 15.18
C VAL A 15 -17.65 50.03 15.97
N LYS A 16 -17.13 51.16 16.51
CA LYS A 16 -17.95 52.10 17.29
C LYS A 16 -18.99 52.85 16.42
N LEU A 17 -18.69 52.98 15.13
CA LEU A 17 -19.58 53.56 14.13
C LEU A 17 -20.53 52.56 13.44
N GLY A 18 -20.46 51.28 13.83
CA GLY A 18 -21.29 50.23 13.25
C GLY A 18 -20.93 49.85 11.80
N VAL A 19 -19.79 50.32 11.28
CA VAL A 19 -19.33 50.02 9.92
C VAL A 19 -18.70 48.63 9.82
N VAL A 20 -18.20 48.14 10.95
CA VAL A 20 -17.63 46.78 11.10
C VAL A 20 -18.30 46.12 12.29
N PRO A 21 -18.76 44.84 12.18
CA PRO A 21 -19.36 44.15 13.30
C PRO A 21 -18.41 44.08 14.48
N ASN A 22 -18.93 44.32 15.70
CA ASN A 22 -18.13 44.09 16.89
C ASN A 22 -17.89 42.57 17.07
N THR A 23 -16.73 42.07 16.68
CA THR A 23 -16.30 40.67 16.84
C THR A 23 -15.59 40.44 18.18
N ASP A 24 -15.61 41.43 19.13
CA ASP A 24 -15.31 41.14 20.53
C ASP A 24 -16.48 40.37 21.15
N VAL A 25 -16.59 39.12 20.76
CA VAL A 25 -17.40 38.15 21.51
C VAL A 25 -16.68 37.96 22.84
N ASP A 26 -17.28 38.36 23.93
CA ASP A 26 -16.80 38.09 25.27
C ASP A 26 -16.38 36.63 25.39
N ALA A 27 -15.23 36.44 25.98
CA ALA A 27 -14.59 35.15 26.15
C ALA A 27 -15.54 34.21 26.90
N ASN A 28 -15.81 33.12 26.26
CA ASN A 28 -16.61 31.94 26.58
C ASN A 28 -18.10 32.00 26.20
N PRO A 29 -18.40 31.96 24.92
CA PRO A 29 -19.51 31.12 24.58
C PRO A 29 -19.00 29.69 24.94
N SER A 30 -19.70 28.96 25.76
CA SER A 30 -19.62 27.50 25.77
C SER A 30 -19.52 27.08 24.30
N LEU A 31 -18.41 26.48 23.92
CA LEU A 31 -18.23 25.99 22.55
C LEU A 31 -19.53 25.26 22.24
N PRO A 32 -20.27 25.65 21.20
CA PRO A 32 -21.49 24.95 20.85
C PRO A 32 -21.11 23.49 20.76
N ASP A 33 -21.90 22.63 21.33
CA ASP A 33 -21.71 21.20 21.27
C ASP A 33 -21.33 20.87 19.84
N VAL A 34 -20.09 20.39 19.64
CA VAL A 34 -19.55 20.10 18.30
C VAL A 34 -20.44 19.10 17.57
N ALA A 35 -21.21 18.29 18.35
CA ALA A 35 -22.27 17.43 17.85
C ALA A 35 -23.47 18.21 17.30
N ALA A 36 -23.71 19.44 17.78
CA ALA A 36 -24.81 20.31 17.29
C ALA A 36 -24.41 21.07 16.00
N LEU A 37 -23.14 21.19 15.72
CA LEU A 37 -22.60 21.71 14.45
C LEU A 37 -22.36 20.58 13.47
N SER A 38 -23.41 19.86 13.04
CA SER A 38 -23.25 18.89 11.95
C SER A 38 -23.14 19.64 10.63
N PRO A 39 -21.96 19.68 9.99
CA PRO A 39 -21.81 20.29 8.67
C PRO A 39 -22.39 19.40 7.57
N TYR A 40 -22.91 18.23 7.91
CA TYR A 40 -23.38 17.22 6.97
C TYR A 40 -24.89 17.17 6.88
N ALA A 41 -25.40 16.95 5.67
CA ALA A 41 -26.82 16.65 5.47
C ALA A 41 -27.23 15.40 6.25
N SER A 42 -28.35 15.44 6.95
CA SER A 42 -28.91 14.24 7.59
C SER A 42 -29.36 13.22 6.53
N PRO A 43 -29.31 11.91 6.80
CA PRO A 43 -29.78 10.90 5.86
C PRO A 43 -31.21 11.12 5.33
N ALA A 44 -32.08 11.71 6.13
CA ALA A 44 -33.45 12.06 5.70
C ALA A 44 -33.48 13.12 4.57
N GLN A 45 -32.40 13.86 4.38
CA GLN A 45 -32.29 14.89 3.34
C GLN A 45 -31.58 14.43 2.09
N TRP A 46 -31.00 13.20 2.09
CA TRP A 46 -30.13 12.76 1.01
C TRP A 46 -30.82 12.61 -0.34
N ASP A 47 -32.11 12.34 -0.34
CA ASP A 47 -32.86 12.27 -1.62
C ASP A 47 -33.13 13.65 -2.25
N ASN A 48 -33.18 14.71 -1.47
CA ASN A 48 -33.48 16.06 -1.97
C ASN A 48 -32.80 17.15 -1.14
N PHE A 49 -31.47 17.15 -1.16
CA PHE A 49 -30.66 18.14 -0.44
C PHE A 49 -30.58 19.45 -1.23
N ALA A 50 -30.87 20.59 -0.59
CA ALA A 50 -30.76 21.90 -1.20
C ALA A 50 -29.51 22.64 -0.73
N GLU A 51 -28.78 23.20 -1.66
CA GLU A 51 -27.56 24.01 -1.41
C GLU A 51 -27.61 25.28 -2.27
N PHE A 52 -27.04 26.37 -1.75
CA PHE A 52 -26.92 27.60 -2.50
C PHE A 52 -25.53 27.69 -3.14
N ASP A 53 -25.50 27.70 -4.46
CA ASP A 53 -24.27 27.88 -5.23
C ASP A 53 -23.91 29.37 -5.28
N ALA A 54 -22.80 29.73 -4.65
CA ALA A 54 -22.29 31.10 -4.58
C ALA A 54 -21.11 31.34 -5.55
N ALA A 55 -20.86 30.43 -6.49
CA ALA A 55 -19.67 30.46 -7.35
C ALA A 55 -19.66 31.57 -8.40
N THR A 56 -20.78 32.24 -8.65
CA THR A 56 -20.85 33.27 -9.68
C THR A 56 -20.71 34.69 -9.09
N TRP A 57 -19.97 35.53 -9.78
CA TRP A 57 -19.90 36.97 -9.47
C TRP A 57 -20.69 37.79 -10.50
N PRO A 58 -21.55 38.76 -10.11
CA PRO A 58 -21.96 39.03 -8.75
C PRO A 58 -22.69 37.82 -8.15
N ARG A 59 -22.44 37.52 -6.87
CA ARG A 59 -22.99 36.37 -6.16
C ARG A 59 -24.50 36.30 -6.32
N ARG A 60 -24.97 35.49 -7.23
CA ARG A 60 -26.36 35.09 -7.33
C ARG A 60 -26.48 33.79 -6.58
N ALA A 61 -27.19 33.79 -5.46
CA ALA A 61 -27.51 32.57 -4.75
C ALA A 61 -28.46 31.75 -5.64
N THR A 62 -27.90 30.77 -6.36
CA THR A 62 -28.68 29.80 -7.12
C THR A 62 -28.89 28.59 -6.23
N GLU A 63 -30.15 28.31 -5.88
CA GLU A 63 -30.46 27.07 -5.20
C GLU A 63 -30.27 25.92 -6.17
N ARG A 64 -29.53 24.92 -5.73
CA ARG A 64 -29.36 23.64 -6.42
C ARG A 64 -29.88 22.52 -5.57
N ARG A 65 -30.51 21.54 -6.20
CA ARG A 65 -31.04 20.37 -5.53
C ARG A 65 -30.26 19.13 -5.95
N TYR A 66 -29.84 18.38 -4.95
CA TYR A 66 -29.01 17.20 -5.11
C TYR A 66 -29.69 15.95 -4.58
N ARG A 67 -29.41 14.83 -5.22
CA ARG A 67 -29.46 13.52 -4.60
C ARG A 67 -28.08 13.18 -4.10
N LEU A 68 -27.92 12.83 -2.82
CA LEU A 68 -26.69 12.41 -2.20
C LEU A 68 -26.62 10.89 -2.25
N VAL A 69 -25.69 10.35 -3.04
CA VAL A 69 -25.51 8.91 -3.21
C VAL A 69 -24.24 8.50 -2.47
N PRO A 70 -24.33 7.60 -1.48
CA PRO A 70 -23.16 7.10 -0.78
C PRO A 70 -22.29 6.26 -1.72
N THR A 71 -20.97 6.40 -1.57
CA THR A 71 -19.98 5.56 -2.23
C THR A 71 -18.69 5.53 -1.41
N VAL A 72 -17.64 4.91 -1.90
CA VAL A 72 -16.35 4.77 -1.20
C VAL A 72 -15.22 5.32 -2.05
N CYS A 73 -14.34 6.09 -1.43
CA CYS A 73 -13.15 6.61 -2.06
C CYS A 73 -12.26 5.48 -2.59
N PHE A 74 -11.81 5.62 -3.81
CA PHE A 74 -11.02 4.63 -4.53
C PHE A 74 -9.50 4.93 -4.51
N ASN A 75 -9.11 6.14 -4.06
CA ASN A 75 -7.74 6.60 -4.23
C ASN A 75 -6.71 5.90 -3.33
N CYS A 76 -7.12 5.34 -2.20
CA CYS A 76 -6.22 4.55 -1.34
C CYS A 76 -6.98 3.52 -0.51
N GLU A 77 -6.24 2.66 0.22
CA GLU A 77 -6.81 1.59 1.06
C GLU A 77 -7.56 2.08 2.29
N SER A 78 -7.55 3.38 2.61
CA SER A 78 -8.37 3.88 3.72
C SER A 78 -9.85 3.69 3.49
N GLY A 79 -10.28 3.54 2.22
CA GLY A 79 -11.68 3.28 1.88
C GLY A 79 -12.65 4.27 2.50
N CYS A 80 -12.30 5.57 2.57
CA CYS A 80 -13.14 6.58 3.21
C CYS A 80 -14.51 6.67 2.55
N GLY A 81 -15.57 6.76 3.34
CA GLY A 81 -16.94 6.97 2.83
C GLY A 81 -17.08 8.35 2.17
N LEU A 82 -17.75 8.37 1.03
CA LEU A 82 -18.08 9.56 0.27
C LEU A 82 -19.59 9.68 0.09
N LEU A 83 -20.07 10.90 -0.02
CA LEU A 83 -21.38 11.26 -0.56
C LEU A 83 -21.15 11.98 -1.88
N ALA A 84 -21.67 11.42 -2.96
CA ALA A 84 -21.65 12.03 -4.26
C ALA A 84 -22.89 12.93 -4.40
N TYR A 85 -22.69 14.19 -4.71
CA TYR A 85 -23.74 15.18 -4.94
C TYR A 85 -24.16 15.14 -6.39
N VAL A 86 -25.24 14.43 -6.70
CA VAL A 86 -25.81 14.34 -8.05
C VAL A 86 -26.85 15.44 -8.21
N ASP A 87 -26.59 16.36 -9.13
CA ASP A 87 -27.49 17.46 -9.48
C ASP A 87 -28.76 16.89 -10.13
N LYS A 88 -29.93 17.17 -9.55
CA LYS A 88 -31.21 16.62 -10.01
C LYS A 88 -31.72 17.22 -11.34
N GLU A 89 -31.20 18.36 -11.77
CA GLU A 89 -31.57 18.97 -13.06
C GLU A 89 -30.74 18.41 -14.20
N THR A 90 -29.41 18.25 -13.96
CA THR A 90 -28.46 17.84 -15.02
C THR A 90 -28.12 16.36 -14.96
N ASN A 91 -28.45 15.68 -13.87
CA ASN A 91 -28.09 14.28 -13.59
C ASN A 91 -26.57 14.04 -13.68
N THR A 92 -25.78 15.01 -13.20
CA THR A 92 -24.31 14.95 -13.17
C THR A 92 -23.78 15.04 -11.74
N ILE A 93 -22.65 14.40 -11.49
CA ILE A 93 -21.96 14.52 -10.21
C ILE A 93 -21.26 15.89 -10.17
N ARG A 94 -21.53 16.69 -9.15
CA ARG A 94 -20.95 18.04 -9.00
C ARG A 94 -19.79 18.07 -8.01
N LYS A 95 -19.85 17.28 -6.95
CA LYS A 95 -18.81 17.21 -5.92
C LYS A 95 -18.92 15.92 -5.11
N PHE A 96 -17.87 15.65 -4.33
CA PHE A 96 -17.83 14.58 -3.31
C PHE A 96 -17.49 15.19 -1.97
N GLU A 97 -18.21 14.77 -0.93
CA GLU A 97 -17.91 15.06 0.47
C GLU A 97 -17.86 13.77 1.29
N GLY A 98 -17.44 13.87 2.56
CA GLY A 98 -17.36 12.69 3.41
C GLY A 98 -18.72 12.18 3.85
N ASN A 99 -18.91 10.86 3.87
CA ASN A 99 -20.07 10.22 4.48
C ASN A 99 -19.90 10.21 6.01
N PRO A 100 -20.75 10.94 6.77
CA PRO A 100 -20.63 11.03 8.23
C PRO A 100 -20.91 9.71 8.95
N LEU A 101 -21.65 8.80 8.32
CA LEU A 101 -22.00 7.49 8.89
C LEU A 101 -20.87 6.48 8.76
N HIS A 102 -19.86 6.74 7.93
CA HIS A 102 -18.78 5.80 7.68
C HIS A 102 -17.90 5.63 8.93
N PRO A 103 -17.80 4.43 9.54
CA PRO A 103 -17.13 4.24 10.84
C PRO A 103 -15.64 4.58 10.81
N GLY A 104 -14.98 4.29 9.69
CA GLY A 104 -13.55 4.57 9.50
C GLY A 104 -13.25 6.06 9.41
N SER A 105 -13.87 6.77 8.48
CA SER A 105 -13.57 8.16 8.13
C SER A 105 -14.43 9.22 8.83
N ARG A 106 -15.62 8.86 9.32
CA ARG A 106 -16.50 9.73 10.09
C ARG A 106 -16.74 11.10 9.42
N GLY A 107 -17.04 11.06 8.12
CA GLY A 107 -17.29 12.26 7.31
C GLY A 107 -16.05 13.04 6.89
N ARG A 108 -14.85 12.64 7.29
CA ARG A 108 -13.60 13.36 6.97
C ARG A 108 -12.81 12.65 5.89
N ASN A 109 -12.22 13.45 5.00
CA ASN A 109 -11.42 12.97 3.89
C ASN A 109 -10.13 13.78 3.77
N CYS A 110 -9.08 13.16 3.24
CA CYS A 110 -7.96 13.93 2.71
C CYS A 110 -8.33 14.51 1.33
N ALA A 111 -7.49 15.38 0.78
CA ALA A 111 -7.73 16.04 -0.50
C ALA A 111 -8.05 15.08 -1.67
N LYS A 112 -7.58 13.82 -1.61
CA LYS A 112 -7.82 12.83 -2.68
C LYS A 112 -9.29 12.40 -2.82
N GLY A 113 -10.06 12.40 -1.73
CA GLY A 113 -11.49 12.05 -1.76
C GLY A 113 -12.31 13.03 -2.64
N PRO A 114 -12.39 14.30 -2.26
CA PRO A 114 -13.07 15.33 -3.06
C PRO A 114 -12.51 15.48 -4.47
N ALA A 115 -11.19 15.34 -4.65
CA ALA A 115 -10.53 15.42 -5.97
C ALA A 115 -10.93 14.31 -6.94
N THR A 116 -11.68 13.28 -6.50
CA THR A 116 -12.28 12.28 -7.40
C THR A 116 -13.13 12.94 -8.49
N ILE A 117 -13.70 14.11 -8.25
CA ILE A 117 -14.46 14.85 -9.27
C ILE A 117 -13.61 15.22 -10.49
N ASN A 118 -12.32 15.51 -10.30
CA ASN A 118 -11.41 15.81 -11.40
C ASN A 118 -11.16 14.58 -12.29
N GLN A 119 -11.18 13.38 -11.70
CA GLN A 119 -11.04 12.13 -12.43
C GLN A 119 -12.32 11.81 -13.22
N VAL A 120 -13.48 12.02 -12.63
CA VAL A 120 -14.79 11.82 -13.29
C VAL A 120 -14.94 12.74 -14.49
N ASN A 121 -14.54 14.00 -14.35
CA ASN A 121 -14.66 15.04 -15.36
C ASN A 121 -13.37 15.28 -16.17
N ASP A 122 -12.40 14.34 -16.11
CA ASP A 122 -11.16 14.46 -16.87
C ASP A 122 -11.50 14.41 -18.39
N PRO A 123 -11.19 15.45 -19.16
CA PRO A 123 -11.49 15.51 -20.59
C PRO A 123 -10.69 14.50 -21.42
N ASP A 124 -9.58 14.02 -20.88
CA ASP A 124 -8.69 13.07 -21.55
C ASP A 124 -8.94 11.59 -21.11
N ARG A 125 -10.02 11.31 -20.37
CA ARG A 125 -10.33 9.93 -19.96
C ARG A 125 -10.82 9.08 -21.13
N ILE A 126 -10.59 7.78 -21.02
CA ILE A 126 -11.00 6.79 -22.00
C ILE A 126 -12.50 6.50 -21.78
N LEU A 127 -13.31 6.63 -22.83
CA LEU A 127 -14.76 6.47 -22.78
C LEU A 127 -15.29 5.31 -23.62
N ALA A 128 -14.46 4.70 -24.46
CA ALA A 128 -14.79 3.53 -25.26
C ALA A 128 -13.59 2.56 -25.33
N PRO A 129 -13.80 1.27 -25.61
CA PRO A 129 -12.71 0.33 -25.84
C PRO A 129 -11.83 0.78 -27.02
N MET A 130 -10.52 0.74 -26.81
CA MET A 130 -9.53 1.13 -27.81
C MET A 130 -8.70 -0.09 -28.19
N LYS A 131 -8.56 -0.34 -29.49
CA LYS A 131 -7.70 -1.37 -30.07
C LYS A 131 -6.50 -0.73 -30.76
N ARG A 132 -5.35 -1.29 -30.55
CA ARG A 132 -4.10 -0.86 -31.16
C ARG A 132 -4.14 -1.06 -32.70
N VAL A 133 -3.58 -0.09 -33.40
CA VAL A 133 -3.30 -0.16 -34.85
C VAL A 133 -1.81 0.07 -35.07
N GLY A 134 -1.13 -0.87 -35.71
CA GLY A 134 0.33 -0.81 -35.91
C GLY A 134 1.12 -1.41 -34.74
N PRO A 135 2.47 -1.21 -34.70
CA PRO A 135 3.32 -1.72 -33.64
C PRO A 135 3.01 -1.15 -32.25
N ARG A 136 3.29 -1.93 -31.21
CA ARG A 136 3.12 -1.45 -29.84
C ARG A 136 4.00 -0.25 -29.55
N GLY A 137 3.38 0.78 -29.00
CA GLY A 137 4.06 2.01 -28.64
C GLY A 137 4.15 3.06 -29.77
N ASP A 138 3.62 2.82 -30.96
CA ASP A 138 3.61 3.82 -32.05
C ASP A 138 2.46 4.86 -31.92
N GLY A 139 1.51 4.63 -30.99
CA GLY A 139 0.45 5.58 -30.68
C GLY A 139 -0.79 5.50 -31.58
N GLY A 140 -0.89 4.49 -32.46
CA GLY A 140 -2.07 4.25 -33.30
C GLY A 140 -3.18 3.52 -32.56
N TRP A 141 -4.39 4.10 -32.53
CA TRP A 141 -5.55 3.51 -31.81
C TRP A 141 -6.82 3.68 -32.62
N GLN A 142 -7.70 2.67 -32.52
CA GLN A 142 -9.03 2.65 -33.08
C GLN A 142 -10.04 2.31 -32.01
N GLU A 143 -11.13 3.05 -31.95
CA GLU A 143 -12.29 2.71 -31.14
C GLU A 143 -12.97 1.46 -31.69
N VAL A 144 -13.32 0.50 -30.82
CA VAL A 144 -14.03 -0.74 -31.15
C VAL A 144 -15.20 -0.96 -30.21
N SER A 145 -16.11 -1.86 -30.56
CA SER A 145 -17.21 -2.23 -29.67
C SER A 145 -16.72 -3.12 -28.52
N TRP A 146 -17.51 -3.17 -27.44
CA TRP A 146 -17.28 -4.13 -26.36
C TRP A 146 -17.39 -5.58 -26.83
N GLU A 147 -18.30 -5.85 -27.75
CA GLU A 147 -18.52 -7.19 -28.31
C GLU A 147 -17.29 -7.67 -29.09
N GLU A 148 -16.68 -6.80 -29.90
CA GLU A 148 -15.44 -7.12 -30.60
C GLU A 148 -14.30 -7.39 -29.62
N ALA A 149 -14.10 -6.50 -28.64
CA ALA A 149 -13.04 -6.65 -27.65
C ALA A 149 -13.21 -7.92 -26.80
N LEU A 150 -14.44 -8.21 -26.34
CA LEU A 150 -14.75 -9.42 -25.57
C LEU A 150 -14.50 -10.69 -26.38
N ALA A 151 -14.95 -10.74 -27.63
CA ALA A 151 -14.82 -11.94 -28.48
C ALA A 151 -13.34 -12.27 -28.73
N ASP A 152 -12.52 -11.27 -29.03
CA ASP A 152 -11.08 -11.45 -29.31
C ASP A 152 -10.32 -11.91 -28.03
N ILE A 153 -10.55 -11.23 -26.91
CA ILE A 153 -9.90 -11.55 -25.63
C ILE A 153 -10.36 -12.94 -25.12
N ALA A 154 -11.67 -13.20 -25.14
CA ALA A 154 -12.22 -14.47 -24.69
C ALA A 154 -11.74 -15.66 -25.52
N GLY A 155 -11.69 -15.50 -26.85
CA GLY A 155 -11.19 -16.55 -27.75
C GLY A 155 -9.75 -16.94 -27.45
N ARG A 156 -8.91 -15.96 -27.14
CA ARG A 156 -7.50 -16.22 -26.80
C ARG A 156 -7.34 -16.89 -25.43
N ILE A 157 -8.07 -16.42 -24.41
CA ILE A 157 -8.07 -17.06 -23.10
C ILE A 157 -8.60 -18.50 -23.19
N ARG A 158 -9.73 -18.72 -23.89
CA ARG A 158 -10.29 -20.05 -24.09
C ARG A 158 -9.25 -21.00 -24.70
N THR A 159 -8.52 -20.56 -25.71
CA THR A 159 -7.48 -21.36 -26.35
C THR A 159 -6.36 -21.70 -25.34
N ALA A 160 -5.85 -20.74 -24.60
CA ALA A 160 -4.80 -20.97 -23.62
C ALA A 160 -5.23 -21.98 -22.53
N LEU A 161 -6.45 -21.84 -21.99
CA LEU A 161 -6.98 -22.73 -20.96
C LEU A 161 -7.25 -24.14 -21.49
N ALA A 162 -7.80 -24.28 -22.71
CA ALA A 162 -8.03 -25.56 -23.34
C ALA A 162 -6.74 -26.33 -23.68
N GLU A 163 -5.66 -25.61 -23.90
CA GLU A 163 -4.31 -26.15 -24.12
C GLU A 163 -3.52 -26.34 -22.82
N ASN A 164 -4.12 -26.15 -21.64
CA ASN A 164 -3.48 -26.21 -20.32
C ASN A 164 -2.31 -25.23 -20.13
N ARG A 165 -2.35 -24.07 -20.78
CA ARG A 165 -1.37 -23.00 -20.64
C ARG A 165 -1.83 -21.95 -19.61
N HIS A 166 -2.22 -22.43 -18.42
CA HIS A 166 -2.78 -21.59 -17.35
C HIS A 166 -1.76 -20.60 -16.78
N ASP A 167 -0.47 -20.91 -16.80
CA ASP A 167 0.63 -20.07 -16.36
C ASP A 167 0.98 -18.93 -17.36
N GLU A 168 0.46 -18.98 -18.58
CA GLU A 168 0.59 -17.92 -19.56
C GLU A 168 -0.53 -16.86 -19.48
N VAL A 169 -1.51 -17.02 -18.60
CA VAL A 169 -2.59 -16.04 -18.36
C VAL A 169 -2.35 -15.33 -17.05
N VAL A 170 -2.08 -14.03 -17.11
CA VAL A 170 -1.61 -13.24 -15.95
C VAL A 170 -2.43 -11.97 -15.77
N TYR A 171 -2.84 -11.71 -14.54
CA TYR A 171 -3.49 -10.48 -14.12
C TYR A 171 -2.60 -9.69 -13.15
N HIS A 172 -2.32 -8.45 -13.51
CA HIS A 172 -1.47 -7.57 -12.74
C HIS A 172 -2.24 -6.34 -12.25
N VAL A 173 -2.32 -6.17 -10.94
CA VAL A 173 -3.02 -5.04 -10.34
C VAL A 173 -2.04 -4.02 -9.76
N GLY A 174 -2.28 -2.75 -10.09
CA GLY A 174 -1.48 -1.65 -9.54
C GLY A 174 -1.69 -1.43 -8.04
N ARG A 175 -2.83 -1.87 -7.50
CA ARG A 175 -3.11 -1.82 -6.09
C ARG A 175 -4.18 -2.82 -5.68
N PRO A 176 -3.85 -3.79 -4.82
CA PRO A 176 -4.82 -4.75 -4.30
C PRO A 176 -5.91 -4.07 -3.45
N GLY A 177 -7.05 -4.74 -3.38
CA GLY A 177 -8.24 -4.31 -2.68
C GLY A 177 -9.03 -3.28 -3.48
N SER A 178 -10.21 -3.61 -3.88
CA SER A 178 -11.12 -2.94 -4.83
C SER A 178 -11.06 -3.54 -6.24
N GLU A 179 -10.83 -4.83 -6.34
CA GLU A 179 -10.83 -5.55 -7.62
C GLU A 179 -12.12 -6.34 -7.88
N GLY A 180 -13.12 -6.22 -7.00
CA GLY A 180 -14.37 -6.94 -7.17
C GLY A 180 -14.19 -8.46 -7.28
N PHE A 181 -14.64 -9.07 -8.37
CA PHE A 181 -14.68 -10.50 -8.56
C PHE A 181 -13.38 -11.18 -8.96
N ILE A 182 -12.27 -10.49 -9.08
CA ILE A 182 -11.05 -11.05 -9.70
C ILE A 182 -10.56 -12.37 -9.06
N ASP A 183 -10.67 -12.50 -7.72
CA ASP A 183 -10.32 -13.77 -7.05
C ASP A 183 -11.20 -14.94 -7.55
N ARG A 184 -12.50 -14.70 -7.72
CA ARG A 184 -13.43 -15.66 -8.28
C ARG A 184 -13.08 -16.00 -9.72
N VAL A 185 -12.73 -15.01 -10.53
CA VAL A 185 -12.40 -15.17 -11.95
C VAL A 185 -11.17 -16.06 -12.11
N LEU A 186 -10.07 -15.72 -11.45
CA LEU A 186 -8.82 -16.47 -11.58
C LEU A 186 -8.94 -17.90 -11.04
N ARG A 187 -9.69 -18.11 -9.96
CA ARG A 187 -9.98 -19.45 -9.45
C ARG A 187 -10.85 -20.25 -10.41
N ALA A 188 -11.88 -19.64 -11.00
CA ALA A 188 -12.72 -20.30 -11.99
C ALA A 188 -11.94 -20.71 -13.23
N TRP A 189 -10.95 -19.92 -13.63
CA TRP A 189 -10.03 -20.24 -14.72
C TRP A 189 -8.96 -21.27 -14.33
N GLY A 190 -8.81 -21.60 -13.06
CA GLY A 190 -7.74 -22.46 -12.57
C GLY A 190 -6.33 -21.83 -12.69
N VAL A 191 -6.25 -20.52 -12.68
CA VAL A 191 -5.02 -19.75 -12.94
C VAL A 191 -4.41 -19.24 -11.63
N ASP A 192 -3.14 -19.52 -11.38
CA ASP A 192 -2.33 -18.83 -10.35
C ASP A 192 -1.67 -17.59 -10.99
N GLY A 193 -2.50 -16.72 -11.55
CA GLY A 193 -2.08 -15.59 -12.36
C GLY A 193 -2.24 -14.23 -11.69
N TYR A 194 -2.68 -14.19 -10.43
CA TYR A 194 -2.78 -12.93 -9.69
C TYR A 194 -1.41 -12.38 -9.34
N ASN A 195 -1.16 -11.16 -9.73
CA ASN A 195 0.08 -10.47 -9.41
C ASN A 195 -0.20 -9.04 -8.95
N SER A 196 0.52 -8.59 -7.93
CA SER A 196 0.26 -7.30 -7.32
C SER A 196 1.52 -6.45 -7.15
N HIS A 197 1.34 -5.19 -6.83
CA HIS A 197 2.45 -4.30 -6.49
C HIS A 197 2.99 -4.51 -5.06
N THR A 198 2.44 -5.45 -4.29
CA THR A 198 2.71 -5.56 -2.84
C THR A 198 4.19 -5.85 -2.55
N ASN A 199 4.85 -6.58 -3.43
CA ASN A 199 6.27 -6.90 -3.27
C ASN A 199 7.22 -5.71 -3.45
N ILE A 200 6.79 -4.63 -4.09
CA ILE A 200 7.51 -3.35 -4.11
C ILE A 200 6.99 -2.35 -3.08
N CYS A 201 6.02 -2.74 -2.25
CA CYS A 201 5.37 -1.85 -1.30
C CYS A 201 5.64 -2.23 0.16
N SER A 202 5.21 -3.40 0.59
CA SER A 202 5.14 -3.74 2.00
C SER A 202 5.43 -5.21 2.33
N SER A 203 5.81 -5.99 1.36
CA SER A 203 6.03 -7.43 1.54
C SER A 203 7.04 -7.73 2.66
N GLY A 204 8.15 -7.00 2.74
CA GLY A 204 9.13 -7.14 3.81
C GLY A 204 8.54 -6.86 5.20
N ALA A 205 7.79 -5.76 5.35
CA ALA A 205 7.13 -5.47 6.61
C ALA A 205 6.14 -6.58 7.02
N ARG A 206 5.34 -7.05 6.06
CA ARG A 206 4.37 -8.11 6.28
C ARG A 206 5.03 -9.44 6.66
N PHE A 207 6.14 -9.77 6.02
CA PHE A 207 6.92 -10.95 6.34
C PHE A 207 7.41 -10.96 7.80
N GLY A 208 8.00 -9.85 8.25
CA GLY A 208 8.47 -9.73 9.62
C GLY A 208 7.37 -9.83 10.68
N TYR A 209 6.19 -9.24 10.43
CA TYR A 209 5.03 -9.40 11.33
C TYR A 209 4.47 -10.83 11.30
N ASN A 210 4.43 -11.44 10.11
CA ASN A 210 3.88 -12.77 9.95
C ASN A 210 4.68 -13.82 10.72
N LEU A 211 6.00 -13.70 10.77
CA LEU A 211 6.87 -14.57 11.56
C LEU A 211 6.51 -14.61 13.06
N TRP A 212 5.89 -13.53 13.59
CA TRP A 212 5.45 -13.48 14.97
C TRP A 212 4.11 -14.15 15.24
N SER A 213 3.14 -13.83 14.40
CA SER A 213 1.72 -14.03 14.75
C SER A 213 0.91 -14.78 13.71
N GLY A 214 1.50 -15.09 12.56
CA GLY A 214 0.77 -15.62 11.41
C GLY A 214 -0.15 -14.58 10.75
N TYR A 215 -0.11 -13.33 11.21
CA TYR A 215 -0.79 -12.19 10.61
C TYR A 215 0.22 -11.21 10.01
N ASP A 216 -0.16 -10.55 8.94
CA ASP A 216 0.75 -9.75 8.13
C ASP A 216 0.53 -8.24 8.23
N ARG A 217 -0.53 -7.81 8.94
CA ARG A 217 -0.98 -6.43 8.86
C ARG A 217 -1.50 -5.92 10.21
N PRO A 218 -0.58 -5.46 11.07
CA PRO A 218 -0.96 -4.94 12.38
C PRO A 218 -1.76 -3.65 12.26
N SER A 219 -2.68 -3.45 13.19
CA SER A 219 -3.52 -2.26 13.31
C SER A 219 -3.35 -1.62 14.68
N PRO A 220 -2.83 -0.39 14.75
CA PRO A 220 -2.65 0.34 15.99
C PRO A 220 -3.92 1.07 16.45
N ASP A 221 -4.17 1.08 17.77
CA ASP A 221 -5.25 1.83 18.40
C ASP A 221 -4.76 3.19 18.94
N TYR A 222 -4.46 4.09 18.03
CA TYR A 222 -3.88 5.40 18.34
C TYR A 222 -4.72 6.26 19.29
N ALA A 223 -6.05 6.19 19.21
CA ALA A 223 -6.94 7.05 20.00
C ALA A 223 -6.82 6.79 21.49
N ASN A 224 -6.47 5.57 21.88
CA ASN A 224 -6.40 5.13 23.28
C ASN A 224 -4.96 4.90 23.76
N ALA A 225 -3.97 5.15 22.89
CA ALA A 225 -2.56 4.96 23.19
C ALA A 225 -2.05 5.94 24.26
N ARG A 226 -1.02 5.52 25.02
CA ARG A 226 -0.22 6.40 25.87
C ARG A 226 1.05 6.84 25.14
N PHE A 227 1.63 5.96 24.35
CA PHE A 227 2.80 6.25 23.54
C PHE A 227 2.65 5.68 22.13
N VAL A 228 3.03 6.49 21.13
CA VAL A 228 3.00 6.13 19.71
C VAL A 228 4.41 6.17 19.15
N LEU A 229 4.89 5.07 18.57
CA LEU A 229 6.15 5.02 17.83
C LEU A 229 5.88 4.84 16.35
N ALA A 230 6.26 5.81 15.52
CA ALA A 230 6.12 5.74 14.06
C ALA A 230 7.49 5.72 13.38
N LEU A 231 7.71 4.74 12.48
CA LEU A 231 8.95 4.60 11.73
C LEU A 231 8.69 4.86 10.24
N ASN A 232 9.28 5.93 9.69
CA ASN A 232 9.13 6.35 8.30
C ASN A 232 7.67 6.34 7.80
N ALA A 233 6.73 6.74 8.65
CA ALA A 233 5.32 6.71 8.39
C ALA A 233 4.70 8.11 8.41
N HIS A 234 4.07 8.50 7.30
CA HIS A 234 3.34 9.76 7.14
C HIS A 234 1.86 9.57 7.45
N LEU A 235 1.51 9.48 8.70
CA LEU A 235 0.17 9.07 9.10
C LEU A 235 -0.87 10.18 8.98
N GLU A 236 -0.50 11.43 9.26
CA GLU A 236 -1.41 12.58 9.20
C GLU A 236 -1.56 13.16 7.79
N SER A 237 -0.77 12.72 6.83
CA SER A 237 -0.86 13.21 5.46
C SER A 237 -2.01 12.61 4.64
N GLY A 238 -2.85 11.79 5.24
CA GLY A 238 -3.98 11.14 4.59
C GLY A 238 -3.63 10.01 3.63
N HIS A 239 -2.35 9.62 3.56
CA HIS A 239 -1.92 8.50 2.75
C HIS A 239 -2.23 7.19 3.46
N TYR A 240 -3.07 6.36 2.88
CA TYR A 240 -3.66 5.12 3.43
C TYR A 240 -4.51 5.33 4.68
N PHE A 241 -4.15 6.27 5.49
CA PHE A 241 -4.47 6.26 6.90
C PHE A 241 -5.09 7.56 7.36
N ASN A 242 -5.84 8.25 6.49
CA ASN A 242 -6.61 9.42 6.95
C ASN A 242 -7.46 9.12 8.21
N PRO A 243 -8.13 7.96 8.34
CA PRO A 243 -8.76 7.57 9.59
C PRO A 243 -7.77 7.43 10.77
N HIS A 244 -6.54 7.00 10.51
CA HIS A 244 -5.49 6.94 11.53
C HIS A 244 -5.04 8.34 11.95
N ALA A 245 -4.88 9.27 11.03
CA ALA A 245 -4.51 10.65 11.36
C ALA A 245 -5.52 11.30 12.33
N GLN A 246 -6.82 11.05 12.15
CA GLN A 246 -7.84 11.49 13.11
C GLN A 246 -7.61 10.91 14.50
N ARG A 247 -7.34 9.61 14.58
CA ARG A 247 -7.15 8.91 15.85
C ARG A 247 -5.85 9.25 16.54
N ILE A 248 -4.78 9.52 15.80
CA ILE A 248 -3.54 10.08 16.35
C ILE A 248 -3.83 11.44 16.99
N SER A 249 -4.53 12.32 16.29
CA SER A 249 -4.91 13.64 16.83
C SER A 249 -5.75 13.50 18.10
N GLU A 250 -6.65 12.53 18.17
CA GLU A 250 -7.43 12.24 19.39
C GLU A 250 -6.53 11.70 20.52
N GLY A 251 -5.61 10.79 20.24
CA GLY A 251 -4.66 10.28 21.22
C GLY A 251 -3.76 11.38 21.78
N LEU A 252 -3.19 12.21 20.91
CA LEU A 252 -2.37 13.35 21.32
C LEU A 252 -3.18 14.37 22.16
N ALA A 253 -4.43 14.64 21.78
CA ALA A 253 -5.32 15.51 22.56
C ALA A 253 -5.65 14.93 23.94
N ARG A 254 -5.60 13.62 24.13
CA ARG A 254 -5.76 12.92 25.41
C ARG A 254 -4.46 12.79 26.20
N GLY A 255 -3.35 13.32 25.67
CA GLY A 255 -2.05 13.34 26.35
C GLY A 255 -1.09 12.22 25.95
N ALA A 256 -1.37 11.46 24.91
CA ALA A 256 -0.40 10.52 24.34
C ALA A 256 0.87 11.26 23.89
N LYS A 257 2.03 10.64 24.07
CA LYS A 257 3.27 11.13 23.49
C LYS A 257 3.59 10.36 22.20
N MET A 258 4.37 10.97 21.30
CA MET A 258 4.75 10.36 20.03
C MET A 258 6.23 10.56 19.75
N ALA A 259 6.90 9.49 19.32
CA ALA A 259 8.23 9.54 18.73
C ALA A 259 8.12 9.13 17.23
N VAL A 260 8.91 9.82 16.40
CA VAL A 260 9.03 9.50 14.98
C VAL A 260 10.49 9.26 14.61
N VAL A 261 10.73 8.08 14.09
CA VAL A 261 12.01 7.66 13.51
C VAL A 261 11.91 7.86 12.00
N ASP A 262 12.48 8.91 11.48
CA ASP A 262 12.49 9.26 10.05
C ASP A 262 13.70 10.17 9.77
N PRO A 263 14.54 9.87 8.78
CA PRO A 263 15.65 10.76 8.41
C PRO A 263 15.18 12.12 7.87
N ARG A 264 13.91 12.26 7.54
CA ARG A 264 13.28 13.53 7.14
C ARG A 264 12.34 14.03 8.24
N LEU A 265 12.34 15.34 8.45
CA LEU A 265 11.30 16.00 9.25
C LEU A 265 10.00 16.05 8.42
N SER A 266 9.31 14.92 8.40
CA SER A 266 7.99 14.80 7.76
C SER A 266 6.93 15.57 8.55
N ASN A 267 5.72 15.70 7.99
CA ASN A 267 4.61 16.31 8.73
C ASN A 267 4.33 15.55 10.03
N THR A 268 4.34 14.21 10.01
CA THR A 268 4.21 13.39 11.23
C THR A 268 5.33 13.71 12.21
N ALA A 269 6.58 13.79 11.76
CA ALA A 269 7.73 14.10 12.60
C ALA A 269 7.65 15.50 13.20
N SER A 270 7.10 16.48 12.47
CA SER A 270 6.95 17.86 12.95
C SER A 270 5.92 18.01 14.07
N MET A 271 5.02 17.04 14.24
CA MET A 271 4.02 16.99 15.31
C MET A 271 4.46 16.10 16.47
N ALA A 272 5.56 15.38 16.35
CA ALA A 272 6.05 14.44 17.35
C ALA A 272 6.73 15.17 18.53
N HIS A 273 6.73 14.54 19.70
CA HIS A 273 7.51 14.99 20.85
C HIS A 273 8.99 14.71 20.66
N TYR A 274 9.30 13.62 19.92
CA TYR A 274 10.66 13.18 19.62
C TYR A 274 10.80 12.92 18.13
N TRP A 275 11.68 13.64 17.46
CA TRP A 275 12.14 13.32 16.13
C TRP A 275 13.54 12.70 16.22
N MET A 276 13.66 11.49 15.69
CA MET A 276 14.88 10.69 15.70
C MET A 276 15.36 10.46 14.25
N PRO A 277 16.20 11.34 13.70
CA PRO A 277 16.67 11.23 12.31
C PRO A 277 17.75 10.16 12.19
N THR A 278 17.33 8.88 12.18
CA THR A 278 18.24 7.73 12.06
C THR A 278 18.94 7.67 10.72
N ARG A 279 20.09 7.01 10.69
CA ARG A 279 20.72 6.57 9.45
C ARG A 279 19.82 5.50 8.82
N PRO A 280 19.39 5.65 7.53
CA PRO A 280 18.55 4.65 6.88
C PRO A 280 19.18 3.26 6.90
N GLY A 281 18.36 2.22 7.14
CA GLY A 281 18.81 0.83 7.21
C GLY A 281 19.42 0.41 8.56
N THR A 282 19.32 1.26 9.60
CA THR A 282 19.74 0.93 10.97
C THR A 282 18.58 0.88 11.97
N GLU A 283 17.35 0.96 11.48
CA GLU A 283 16.16 1.05 12.31
C GLU A 283 15.99 -0.17 13.22
N ALA A 284 16.36 -1.38 12.75
CA ALA A 284 16.30 -2.59 13.58
C ALA A 284 17.29 -2.52 14.77
N ALA A 285 18.48 -2.00 14.56
CA ALA A 285 19.46 -1.79 15.63
C ALA A 285 18.93 -0.82 16.70
N LEU A 286 18.26 0.26 16.30
CA LEU A 286 17.61 1.19 17.23
C LEU A 286 16.50 0.51 18.03
N LEU A 287 15.66 -0.31 17.39
CA LEU A 287 14.57 -1.03 18.07
C LEU A 287 15.11 -2.06 19.07
N LEU A 288 16.20 -2.74 18.74
CA LEU A 288 16.88 -3.64 19.67
C LEU A 288 17.53 -2.90 20.84
N ALA A 289 18.01 -1.66 20.62
CA ALA A 289 18.48 -0.83 21.72
C ALA A 289 17.34 -0.40 22.66
N PHE A 290 16.14 -0.12 22.12
CA PHE A 290 14.96 0.07 22.97
C PHE A 290 14.64 -1.20 23.76
N ALA A 291 14.65 -2.37 23.12
CA ALA A 291 14.43 -3.64 23.79
C ALA A 291 15.46 -3.90 24.89
N CYS A 292 16.74 -3.63 24.65
CA CYS A 292 17.81 -3.77 25.64
C CYS A 292 17.55 -2.91 26.89
N VAL A 293 17.15 -1.65 26.73
CA VAL A 293 16.79 -0.78 27.86
C VAL A 293 15.56 -1.33 28.60
N ILE A 294 14.50 -1.68 27.90
CA ILE A 294 13.25 -2.22 28.45
C ILE A 294 13.51 -3.48 29.27
N LEU A 295 14.34 -4.41 28.76
CA LEU A 295 14.71 -5.66 29.43
C LEU A 295 15.55 -5.37 30.68
N ASN A 296 16.56 -4.50 30.60
CA ASN A 296 17.46 -4.25 31.72
C ASN A 296 16.82 -3.41 32.84
N GLU A 297 15.89 -2.54 32.51
CA GLU A 297 15.12 -1.74 33.48
C GLU A 297 13.84 -2.44 33.94
N GLU A 298 13.61 -3.69 33.50
CA GLU A 298 12.47 -4.54 33.88
C GLU A 298 11.10 -3.93 33.56
N LEU A 299 11.03 -3.12 32.50
CA LEU A 299 9.81 -2.48 31.99
C LEU A 299 9.00 -3.40 31.07
N ILE A 300 8.87 -4.67 31.47
CA ILE A 300 8.25 -5.74 30.67
C ILE A 300 6.93 -6.23 31.29
N ASP A 301 6.04 -6.76 30.45
CA ASP A 301 4.90 -7.58 30.90
C ASP A 301 5.31 -9.05 30.94
N ARG A 302 5.82 -9.47 32.10
CA ARG A 302 6.29 -10.84 32.31
C ARG A 302 5.17 -11.88 32.09
N ALA A 303 3.96 -11.59 32.58
CA ALA A 303 2.85 -12.54 32.50
C ALA A 303 2.42 -12.77 31.04
N PHE A 304 2.42 -11.72 30.23
CA PHE A 304 2.15 -11.81 28.81
C PHE A 304 3.22 -12.63 28.08
N ILE A 305 4.51 -12.36 28.34
CA ILE A 305 5.62 -13.10 27.73
C ILE A 305 5.54 -14.57 28.07
N GLU A 306 5.34 -14.93 29.34
CA GLU A 306 5.25 -16.31 29.82
C GLU A 306 4.11 -17.07 29.16
N ARG A 307 2.94 -16.42 29.02
CA ARG A 307 1.71 -17.04 28.52
C ARG A 307 1.69 -17.17 27.00
N TRP A 308 2.19 -16.16 26.27
CA TRP A 308 1.91 -16.01 24.85
C TRP A 308 3.09 -16.19 23.91
N THR A 309 4.31 -16.44 24.41
CA THR A 309 5.46 -16.69 23.52
C THR A 309 5.89 -18.15 23.53
N ASN A 310 6.53 -18.57 22.44
CA ASN A 310 7.11 -19.93 22.35
C ASN A 310 8.50 -20.02 23.02
N TRP A 311 8.69 -19.34 24.16
CA TRP A 311 9.98 -19.29 24.87
C TRP A 311 10.49 -20.67 25.31
N ARG A 312 9.58 -21.62 25.63
CA ARG A 312 9.97 -22.98 26.02
C ARG A 312 10.68 -23.71 24.90
N GLU A 313 10.15 -23.59 23.67
CA GLU A 313 10.74 -24.15 22.47
C GLU A 313 12.13 -23.56 22.22
N TYR A 314 12.27 -22.24 22.30
CA TYR A 314 13.57 -21.55 22.15
C TYR A 314 14.59 -22.03 23.18
N MET A 315 14.23 -22.08 24.46
CA MET A 315 15.12 -22.54 25.53
C MET A 315 15.51 -23.99 25.36
N ALA A 316 14.56 -24.86 25.02
CA ALA A 316 14.83 -26.29 24.85
C ALA A 316 15.78 -26.58 23.66
N ILE A 317 15.65 -25.84 22.56
CA ILE A 317 16.43 -26.07 21.34
C ILE A 317 17.77 -25.34 21.37
N CYS A 318 17.78 -24.07 21.75
CA CYS A 318 18.96 -23.22 21.65
C CYS A 318 19.78 -23.13 22.94
N HIS A 319 19.15 -23.36 24.11
CA HIS A 319 19.76 -23.17 25.44
C HIS A 319 19.37 -24.29 26.38
N ALA A 320 19.51 -25.52 25.92
CA ALA A 320 19.14 -26.73 26.68
C ALA A 320 19.93 -26.92 28.02
N ASP A 321 21.08 -26.27 28.11
CA ASP A 321 21.97 -26.29 29.30
C ASP A 321 21.61 -25.19 30.32
N GLN A 322 20.71 -24.27 29.97
CA GLN A 322 20.26 -23.20 30.86
C GLN A 322 18.96 -23.56 31.59
N ALA A 323 18.59 -22.74 32.59
CA ALA A 323 17.37 -22.92 33.35
C ALA A 323 16.13 -22.80 32.43
N GLN A 324 15.38 -23.90 32.31
CA GLN A 324 14.17 -23.99 31.47
C GLN A 324 12.96 -23.34 32.17
N THR A 325 13.13 -22.07 32.53
CA THR A 325 12.13 -21.25 33.22
C THR A 325 12.00 -19.89 32.50
N VAL A 326 10.92 -19.16 32.76
CA VAL A 326 10.75 -17.82 32.21
C VAL A 326 11.84 -16.87 32.70
N ASP A 327 12.35 -17.03 33.93
CA ASP A 327 13.50 -16.26 34.43
C ASP A 327 14.78 -16.58 33.65
N GLY A 328 15.01 -17.89 33.34
CA GLY A 328 16.09 -18.31 32.47
C GLY A 328 15.96 -17.67 31.08
N PHE A 329 14.79 -17.72 30.50
CA PHE A 329 14.52 -17.08 29.21
C PHE A 329 14.80 -15.56 29.24
N LEU A 330 14.30 -14.84 30.25
CA LEU A 330 14.53 -13.40 30.36
C LEU A 330 16.01 -13.07 30.59
N ALA A 331 16.75 -13.89 31.33
CA ALA A 331 18.20 -13.75 31.48
C ALA A 331 18.90 -13.94 30.12
N THR A 332 18.51 -14.99 29.38
CA THR A 332 19.03 -15.24 28.03
C THR A 332 18.74 -14.07 27.09
N LEU A 333 17.53 -13.49 27.13
CA LEU A 333 17.23 -12.31 26.32
C LEU A 333 18.12 -11.12 26.63
N LYS A 334 18.42 -10.88 27.92
CA LYS A 334 19.34 -9.81 28.34
C LYS A 334 20.76 -10.03 27.78
N GLU A 335 21.21 -11.29 27.72
CA GLU A 335 22.51 -11.65 27.14
C GLU A 335 22.51 -11.50 25.60
N GLU A 336 21.50 -12.02 24.92
CA GLU A 336 21.37 -11.98 23.44
C GLU A 336 21.36 -10.54 22.91
N TYR A 337 20.74 -9.63 23.64
CA TYR A 337 20.63 -8.22 23.21
C TYR A 337 21.56 -7.26 23.96
N ALA A 338 22.53 -7.77 24.72
CA ALA A 338 23.44 -6.94 25.54
C ALA A 338 24.30 -5.96 24.73
N GLU A 339 24.63 -6.30 23.49
CA GLU A 339 25.41 -5.43 22.59
C GLU A 339 24.65 -4.18 22.13
N PHE A 340 23.30 -4.26 22.05
CA PHE A 340 22.47 -3.17 21.56
C PHE A 340 22.23 -2.09 22.63
N THR A 341 23.30 -1.52 23.17
CA THR A 341 23.20 -0.45 24.15
C THR A 341 22.74 0.87 23.50
N PRO A 342 22.26 1.86 24.27
CA PRO A 342 22.01 3.20 23.76
C PRO A 342 23.23 3.84 23.10
N GLU A 343 24.43 3.55 23.59
CA GLU A 343 25.70 4.01 23.02
C GLU A 343 26.00 3.35 21.66
N TYR A 344 25.71 2.05 21.54
CA TYR A 344 25.77 1.35 20.27
C TYR A 344 24.80 1.98 19.25
N ALA A 345 23.54 2.21 19.65
CA ALA A 345 22.55 2.84 18.77
C ALA A 345 22.96 4.27 18.38
N ALA A 346 23.57 5.03 19.29
CA ALA A 346 24.08 6.36 18.97
C ALA A 346 25.16 6.32 17.89
N ALA A 347 26.07 5.37 17.97
CA ALA A 347 27.14 5.17 16.98
C ALA A 347 26.61 4.65 15.64
N GLU A 348 25.75 3.62 15.67
CA GLU A 348 25.23 2.95 14.48
C GLU A 348 24.14 3.78 13.78
N CYS A 349 23.17 4.29 14.54
CA CYS A 349 22.01 4.99 13.99
C CYS A 349 22.20 6.50 13.89
N GLY A 350 23.15 7.06 14.68
CA GLY A 350 23.42 8.49 14.74
C GLY A 350 22.31 9.29 15.40
N VAL A 351 21.69 8.74 16.43
CA VAL A 351 20.73 9.38 17.33
C VAL A 351 21.36 9.60 18.71
N SER A 352 20.82 10.47 19.57
CA SER A 352 21.43 10.69 20.87
C SER A 352 21.12 9.56 21.86
N VAL A 353 22.09 9.25 22.72
CA VAL A 353 21.97 8.26 23.81
C VAL A 353 20.77 8.58 24.71
N GLU A 354 20.61 9.85 25.04
CA GLU A 354 19.55 10.35 25.93
C GLU A 354 18.17 10.10 25.30
N GLN A 355 18.00 10.40 24.00
CA GLN A 355 16.75 10.14 23.29
C GLN A 355 16.45 8.64 23.24
N VAL A 356 17.47 7.79 23.03
CA VAL A 356 17.27 6.33 23.01
C VAL A 356 16.74 5.86 24.37
N ARG A 357 17.36 6.27 25.47
CA ARG A 357 16.93 5.89 26.82
C ARG A 357 15.54 6.43 27.16
N GLU A 358 15.29 7.69 26.87
CA GLU A 358 14.01 8.33 27.18
C GLU A 358 12.85 7.68 26.41
N VAL A 359 13.02 7.49 25.09
CA VAL A 359 11.98 6.86 24.27
C VAL A 359 11.75 5.41 24.68
N ALA A 360 12.80 4.64 24.97
CA ALA A 360 12.66 3.26 25.45
C ALA A 360 11.87 3.18 26.77
N ARG A 361 12.14 4.07 27.73
CA ARG A 361 11.37 4.14 28.98
C ARG A 361 9.91 4.49 28.75
N LEU A 362 9.63 5.46 27.87
CA LEU A 362 8.26 5.84 27.53
C LEU A 362 7.49 4.69 26.86
N ILE A 363 8.15 3.85 26.05
CA ILE A 363 7.58 2.64 25.50
C ILE A 363 7.24 1.66 26.62
N GLY A 364 8.19 1.35 27.50
CA GLY A 364 7.98 0.43 28.62
C GLY A 364 6.91 0.92 29.60
N GLU A 365 6.93 2.20 29.99
CA GLU A 365 5.94 2.82 30.87
C GLU A 365 4.52 2.87 30.27
N ALA A 366 4.41 2.92 28.94
CA ALA A 366 3.11 2.83 28.27
C ALA A 366 2.48 1.45 28.45
N GLY A 367 3.29 0.40 28.60
CA GLY A 367 2.84 -0.97 28.83
C GLY A 367 1.87 -1.42 27.74
N SER A 368 0.72 -1.97 28.12
CA SER A 368 -0.31 -2.43 27.20
C SER A 368 -0.91 -1.33 26.31
N ARG A 369 -0.63 -0.05 26.56
CA ARG A 369 -1.08 1.09 25.73
C ARG A 369 0.03 1.68 24.87
N PHE A 370 1.04 0.90 24.55
CA PHE A 370 2.03 1.22 23.52
C PHE A 370 1.50 0.83 22.15
N CYS A 371 1.47 1.75 21.19
CA CYS A 371 1.16 1.42 19.81
C CYS A 371 2.24 1.92 18.85
N SER A 372 2.36 1.26 17.71
CA SER A 372 3.37 1.59 16.73
C SER A 372 2.91 1.39 15.30
N HIS A 373 3.62 1.98 14.36
CA HIS A 373 3.46 1.73 12.94
C HIS A 373 4.77 1.84 12.18
N THR A 374 5.00 0.87 11.32
CA THR A 374 6.00 0.95 10.25
C THR A 374 5.42 0.34 8.98
N TRP A 375 5.95 0.73 7.85
CA TRP A 375 5.53 0.17 6.58
C TRP A 375 6.68 0.20 5.57
N ARG A 376 6.45 0.75 4.39
CA ARG A 376 7.37 0.73 3.26
C ARG A 376 8.72 1.39 3.53
N GLY A 377 8.74 2.54 4.22
CA GLY A 377 9.93 3.39 4.30
C GLY A 377 11.07 2.80 5.12
N ALA A 378 10.77 2.07 6.21
CA ALA A 378 11.78 1.45 7.06
C ALA A 378 11.84 -0.06 6.87
N ALA A 379 10.68 -0.73 6.89
CA ALA A 379 10.64 -2.20 6.95
C ALA A 379 10.65 -2.90 5.58
N ALA A 380 10.74 -2.16 4.48
CA ALA A 380 10.64 -2.73 3.14
C ALA A 380 11.51 -2.01 2.11
N ALA A 381 12.45 -1.18 2.52
CA ALA A 381 13.20 -0.35 1.59
C ALA A 381 14.70 -0.70 1.47
N HIS A 382 15.19 -1.64 2.27
CA HIS A 382 16.59 -2.02 2.28
C HIS A 382 16.76 -3.52 2.60
N LEU A 383 17.94 -4.05 2.32
CA LEU A 383 18.31 -5.43 2.66
C LEU A 383 18.09 -5.67 4.15
N GLY A 384 17.37 -6.74 4.48
CA GLY A 384 17.04 -7.08 5.86
C GLY A 384 15.97 -6.18 6.49
N GLY A 385 15.30 -5.31 5.73
CA GLY A 385 14.26 -4.41 6.24
C GLY A 385 13.12 -5.13 6.94
N TRP A 386 12.83 -6.39 6.60
CA TRP A 386 11.83 -7.21 7.27
C TRP A 386 12.12 -7.42 8.76
N GLN A 387 13.38 -7.36 9.18
CA GLN A 387 13.74 -7.40 10.62
C GLN A 387 13.28 -6.13 11.36
N VAL A 388 13.13 -5.01 10.70
CA VAL A 388 12.61 -3.78 11.34
C VAL A 388 11.20 -4.02 11.88
N SER A 389 10.30 -4.58 11.09
CA SER A 389 8.94 -4.92 11.56
C SER A 389 8.95 -6.02 12.61
N ARG A 390 9.86 -6.99 12.50
CA ARG A 390 10.01 -8.06 13.49
C ARG A 390 10.50 -7.52 14.83
N CYS A 391 11.52 -6.65 14.85
CA CYS A 391 12.03 -5.99 16.04
C CYS A 391 11.02 -4.99 16.63
N LEU A 392 10.22 -4.32 15.79
CA LEU A 392 9.16 -3.44 16.26
C LEU A 392 8.07 -4.22 17.00
N PHE A 393 7.66 -5.37 16.46
CA PHE A 393 6.66 -6.21 17.10
C PHE A 393 7.20 -6.84 18.39
N PHE A 394 8.51 -7.08 18.49
CA PHE A 394 9.15 -7.52 19.72
C PHE A 394 8.92 -6.54 20.88
N LEU A 395 8.93 -5.23 20.62
CA LEU A 395 8.61 -4.25 21.67
C LEU A 395 7.16 -4.41 22.17
N HIS A 396 6.21 -4.76 21.29
CA HIS A 396 4.83 -5.06 21.70
C HIS A 396 4.74 -6.32 22.56
N VAL A 397 5.55 -7.33 22.23
CA VAL A 397 5.62 -8.56 23.03
C VAL A 397 6.19 -8.28 24.40
N LEU A 398 7.27 -7.50 24.49
CA LEU A 398 7.88 -7.13 25.77
C LEU A 398 6.93 -6.31 26.68
N THR A 399 6.12 -5.44 26.10
CA THR A 399 5.22 -4.54 26.85
C THR A 399 3.79 -5.09 27.05
N GLY A 400 3.47 -6.29 26.49
CA GLY A 400 2.12 -6.86 26.54
C GLY A 400 1.08 -6.03 25.76
N SER A 401 1.50 -5.23 24.76
CA SER A 401 0.61 -4.33 24.02
C SER A 401 0.04 -4.95 22.73
N VAL A 402 -0.06 -6.28 22.68
CA VAL A 402 -0.54 -7.04 21.53
C VAL A 402 -2.06 -7.20 21.61
N GLY A 403 -2.79 -6.54 20.73
CA GLY A 403 -4.26 -6.64 20.63
C GLY A 403 -5.03 -5.97 21.77
N THR A 404 -4.38 -5.17 22.58
CA THR A 404 -4.96 -4.46 23.72
C THR A 404 -5.55 -3.09 23.33
N GLU A 405 -6.37 -2.51 24.20
CA GLU A 405 -6.81 -1.13 24.07
C GLU A 405 -5.60 -0.18 24.16
N GLY A 406 -5.44 0.66 23.16
CA GLY A 406 -4.28 1.55 23.03
C GLY A 406 -2.99 0.86 22.58
N GLY A 407 -3.02 -0.43 22.33
CA GLY A 407 -1.92 -1.22 21.78
C GLY A 407 -2.00 -1.41 20.27
N THR A 408 -1.41 -2.48 19.77
CA THR A 408 -1.43 -2.84 18.35
C THR A 408 -1.96 -4.25 18.15
N SER A 409 -3.07 -4.38 17.42
CA SER A 409 -3.57 -5.70 17.02
C SER A 409 -2.62 -6.34 15.99
N PRO A 410 -2.32 -7.63 16.07
CA PRO A 410 -1.52 -8.32 15.07
C PRO A 410 -2.22 -8.44 13.71
N SER A 411 -3.55 -8.38 13.69
CA SER A 411 -4.37 -8.39 12.47
C SER A 411 -5.01 -7.03 12.21
N ALA A 412 -5.51 -6.83 11.00
CA ALA A 412 -6.30 -5.67 10.63
C ALA A 412 -7.71 -5.71 11.26
N TRP A 413 -7.78 -5.74 12.57
CA TRP A 413 -9.01 -5.68 13.37
C TRP A 413 -10.16 -6.54 12.81
N HIS A 414 -9.84 -7.77 12.38
CA HIS A 414 -10.83 -8.71 11.85
C HIS A 414 -11.67 -8.11 10.73
N LYS A 415 -11.00 -7.72 9.65
CA LYS A 415 -11.69 -7.44 8.40
C LYS A 415 -12.80 -8.44 8.17
N TYR A 416 -14.00 -7.97 7.97
CA TYR A 416 -15.10 -8.82 7.56
C TYR A 416 -14.78 -9.44 6.19
N LYS A 417 -14.96 -10.74 6.06
CA LYS A 417 -14.91 -11.43 4.78
C LYS A 417 -16.33 -11.81 4.42
N ALA A 418 -16.82 -11.29 3.30
CA ALA A 418 -18.11 -11.67 2.79
C ALA A 418 -18.14 -13.16 2.40
N ASP A 419 -19.24 -13.83 2.73
CA ASP A 419 -19.52 -15.13 2.15
C ASP A 419 -19.82 -14.98 0.66
N LEU A 420 -19.29 -15.89 -0.13
CA LEU A 420 -19.42 -15.86 -1.58
C LEU A 420 -20.43 -16.92 -2.04
N ILE A 421 -21.33 -16.52 -2.94
CA ILE A 421 -22.23 -17.44 -3.61
C ILE A 421 -21.42 -18.38 -4.51
N ASN A 422 -21.58 -19.70 -4.36
CA ASN A 422 -20.96 -20.73 -5.18
C ASN A 422 -19.47 -20.45 -5.52
N PRO A 423 -18.55 -20.36 -4.52
CA PRO A 423 -17.16 -19.99 -4.75
C PRO A 423 -16.41 -21.09 -5.52
N PRO A 424 -15.57 -20.71 -6.52
CA PRO A 424 -14.69 -21.66 -7.18
C PRO A 424 -13.66 -22.23 -6.17
N PRO A 425 -13.18 -23.47 -6.39
CA PRO A 425 -12.14 -24.05 -5.56
C PRO A 425 -10.83 -23.24 -5.66
N PRO A 426 -9.93 -23.32 -4.66
CA PRO A 426 -8.59 -22.78 -4.79
C PRO A 426 -7.86 -23.40 -5.98
N THR A 427 -7.01 -22.60 -6.66
CA THR A 427 -6.15 -23.12 -7.72
C THR A 427 -5.10 -24.08 -7.16
N ASN A 428 -4.72 -25.09 -7.93
CA ASN A 428 -3.62 -26.01 -7.65
C ASN A 428 -2.39 -25.75 -8.55
N GLN A 429 -2.41 -24.67 -9.32
CA GLN A 429 -1.30 -24.27 -10.16
C GLN A 429 -0.26 -23.47 -9.36
N TRP A 430 0.99 -23.64 -9.74
CA TRP A 430 2.10 -22.80 -9.24
C TRP A 430 2.75 -22.10 -10.41
N ASN A 431 2.77 -20.77 -10.38
CA ASN A 431 3.36 -19.96 -11.44
C ASN A 431 4.76 -19.46 -11.05
N GLU A 432 5.79 -20.01 -11.69
CA GLU A 432 7.19 -19.63 -11.45
C GLU A 432 7.51 -18.19 -11.86
N MET A 433 6.69 -17.57 -12.71
CA MET A 433 6.83 -16.16 -13.08
C MET A 433 6.44 -15.20 -11.95
N HIS A 434 5.65 -15.69 -10.99
CA HIS A 434 5.22 -14.93 -9.82
C HIS A 434 5.96 -15.35 -8.56
N TRP A 435 6.21 -16.66 -8.43
CA TRP A 435 6.75 -17.32 -7.25
C TRP A 435 7.98 -18.15 -7.61
N PRO A 436 9.11 -17.49 -7.94
CA PRO A 436 10.30 -18.21 -8.36
C PRO A 436 10.87 -19.05 -7.23
N ARG A 437 11.46 -20.21 -7.57
CA ARG A 437 12.04 -21.17 -6.62
C ARG A 437 13.18 -20.60 -5.81
N GLU A 438 13.85 -19.61 -6.33
CA GLU A 438 14.97 -18.96 -5.65
C GLU A 438 14.52 -18.17 -4.40
N TYR A 439 13.23 -17.85 -4.29
CA TYR A 439 12.66 -17.06 -3.19
C TYR A 439 11.50 -17.81 -2.50
N PRO A 440 11.74 -18.95 -1.85
CA PRO A 440 10.69 -19.78 -1.30
C PRO A 440 9.92 -19.08 -0.16
N LEU A 441 10.56 -18.14 0.54
CA LEU A 441 9.97 -17.34 1.60
C LEU A 441 9.37 -16.02 1.13
N ALA A 442 9.37 -15.72 -0.18
CA ALA A 442 8.73 -14.51 -0.69
C ALA A 442 7.25 -14.47 -0.26
N TYR A 443 6.90 -13.41 0.47
CA TYR A 443 5.57 -13.29 1.07
C TYR A 443 4.49 -12.91 0.06
N HIS A 444 4.87 -12.20 -0.99
CA HIS A 444 4.00 -11.81 -2.09
C HIS A 444 4.68 -12.05 -3.45
N GLU A 445 3.86 -12.02 -4.49
CA GLU A 445 4.27 -12.19 -5.87
C GLU A 445 5.41 -11.24 -6.25
N MET A 446 6.47 -11.76 -6.87
CA MET A 446 7.66 -10.99 -7.24
C MET A 446 7.46 -10.25 -8.57
N SER A 447 6.41 -9.45 -8.64
CA SER A 447 5.93 -8.77 -9.84
C SER A 447 6.98 -7.92 -10.56
N PHE A 448 7.90 -7.33 -9.81
CA PHE A 448 8.93 -6.45 -10.37
C PHE A 448 10.04 -7.22 -11.12
N LEU A 449 10.13 -8.52 -10.96
CA LEU A 449 11.08 -9.38 -11.68
C LEU A 449 10.53 -9.90 -13.02
N LEU A 450 9.23 -9.72 -13.30
CA LEU A 450 8.61 -10.23 -14.51
C LEU A 450 9.37 -9.85 -15.81
N PRO A 451 9.79 -8.59 -16.04
CA PRO A 451 10.55 -8.28 -17.25
C PRO A 451 11.91 -8.98 -17.31
N HIS A 452 12.57 -9.20 -16.18
CA HIS A 452 13.85 -9.92 -16.13
C HIS A 452 13.64 -11.41 -16.48
N PHE A 453 12.60 -12.04 -15.96
CA PHE A 453 12.25 -13.43 -16.26
C PHE A 453 11.92 -13.62 -17.74
N LEU A 454 11.12 -12.72 -18.31
CA LEU A 454 10.79 -12.74 -19.74
C LEU A 454 12.03 -12.53 -20.63
N LYS A 455 12.94 -11.64 -20.23
CA LYS A 455 14.22 -11.41 -20.93
C LYS A 455 15.15 -12.64 -20.84
N GLU A 456 15.14 -13.37 -19.75
CA GLU A 456 15.87 -14.62 -19.55
C GLU A 456 15.24 -15.82 -20.28
N GLY A 457 14.04 -15.69 -20.82
CA GLY A 457 13.35 -16.78 -21.50
C GLY A 457 12.78 -17.83 -20.54
N ARG A 458 12.51 -17.48 -19.27
CA ARG A 458 11.89 -18.39 -18.28
C ARG A 458 10.46 -18.79 -18.63
N GLY A 459 9.81 -18.04 -19.53
CA GLY A 459 8.46 -18.27 -20.00
C GLY A 459 8.01 -17.14 -20.92
N LYS A 460 6.75 -17.18 -21.29
CA LYS A 460 6.05 -16.14 -22.05
C LYS A 460 4.64 -15.96 -21.45
N LEU A 461 3.97 -14.86 -21.80
CA LEU A 461 2.59 -14.63 -21.44
C LEU A 461 1.75 -14.62 -22.72
N ASP A 462 0.72 -15.42 -22.77
CA ASP A 462 -0.23 -15.40 -23.91
C ASP A 462 -1.25 -14.27 -23.72
N VAL A 463 -1.77 -14.10 -22.49
CA VAL A 463 -2.66 -13.00 -22.13
C VAL A 463 -2.19 -12.31 -20.86
N TYR A 464 -1.96 -11.01 -20.95
CA TYR A 464 -1.50 -10.19 -19.86
C TYR A 464 -2.46 -9.05 -19.59
N PHE A 465 -3.12 -9.08 -18.43
CA PHE A 465 -3.95 -7.98 -17.96
C PHE A 465 -3.18 -7.04 -17.05
N THR A 466 -3.26 -5.74 -17.32
CA THR A 466 -2.84 -4.69 -16.39
C THR A 466 -4.05 -3.88 -15.94
N ARG A 467 -4.33 -3.89 -14.63
CA ARG A 467 -5.48 -3.19 -14.06
C ARG A 467 -5.04 -1.99 -13.25
N VAL A 468 -5.25 -0.78 -13.76
CA VAL A 468 -4.77 0.47 -13.13
C VAL A 468 -3.32 0.30 -12.66
N PHE A 469 -2.54 -0.43 -13.42
CA PHE A 469 -1.18 -0.81 -13.15
C PHE A 469 -0.24 -0.18 -14.19
N ASN A 470 0.73 0.55 -13.70
CA ASN A 470 1.63 1.34 -14.55
C ASN A 470 3.09 1.08 -14.17
N PRO A 471 3.62 -0.14 -14.39
CA PRO A 471 4.97 -0.51 -13.97
C PRO A 471 6.06 0.29 -14.67
N VAL A 472 5.86 0.71 -15.91
CA VAL A 472 6.82 1.57 -16.63
C VAL A 472 7.16 2.83 -15.84
N TRP A 473 6.21 3.39 -15.10
CA TRP A 473 6.42 4.58 -14.30
C TRP A 473 6.64 4.30 -12.81
N THR A 474 5.98 3.28 -12.25
CA THR A 474 5.94 3.07 -10.79
C THR A 474 6.95 2.06 -10.28
N TYR A 475 7.48 1.19 -11.15
CA TYR A 475 8.41 0.13 -10.78
C TYR A 475 9.87 0.54 -11.03
N PRO A 476 10.83 -0.15 -10.42
CA PRO A 476 12.23 0.01 -10.78
C PRO A 476 12.46 -0.46 -12.22
N ASP A 477 13.44 0.11 -12.88
CA ASP A 477 13.87 -0.28 -14.23
C ASP A 477 12.72 -0.29 -15.26
N GLY A 478 12.01 0.83 -15.37
CA GLY A 478 10.86 0.95 -16.27
C GLY A 478 11.18 0.72 -17.74
N PHE A 479 12.45 0.89 -18.18
CA PHE A 479 12.83 0.62 -19.57
C PHE A 479 12.90 -0.88 -19.88
N SER A 480 13.28 -1.73 -18.92
CA SER A 480 13.14 -3.19 -19.08
C SER A 480 11.66 -3.61 -19.24
N TRP A 481 10.72 -2.89 -18.62
CA TRP A 481 9.30 -3.08 -18.89
C TRP A 481 8.93 -2.70 -20.32
N ILE A 482 9.40 -1.57 -20.82
CA ILE A 482 9.14 -1.13 -22.21
C ILE A 482 9.65 -2.16 -23.21
N GLU A 483 10.86 -2.70 -22.99
CA GLU A 483 11.45 -3.71 -23.86
C GLU A 483 10.56 -4.95 -23.99
N VAL A 484 10.07 -5.50 -22.86
CA VAL A 484 9.25 -6.71 -22.90
C VAL A 484 7.80 -6.45 -23.34
N LEU A 485 7.24 -5.28 -23.04
CA LEU A 485 5.91 -4.89 -23.49
C LEU A 485 5.83 -4.70 -25.00
N ARG A 486 6.93 -4.28 -25.64
CA ARG A 486 7.01 -4.15 -27.10
C ARG A 486 7.19 -5.47 -27.82
N ASP A 487 7.66 -6.50 -27.15
CA ASP A 487 7.98 -7.81 -27.73
C ASP A 487 6.76 -8.76 -27.65
N GLU A 488 6.05 -8.89 -28.77
CA GLU A 488 4.88 -9.76 -28.91
C GLU A 488 5.21 -11.26 -28.75
N SER A 489 6.47 -11.66 -28.90
CA SER A 489 6.89 -13.04 -28.62
C SER A 489 6.96 -13.35 -27.13
N LYS A 490 7.07 -12.35 -26.28
CA LYS A 490 7.12 -12.46 -24.80
C LYS A 490 5.74 -12.25 -24.19
N ILE A 491 4.98 -11.31 -24.72
CA ILE A 491 3.62 -11.00 -24.27
C ILE A 491 2.71 -10.97 -25.52
N GLY A 492 1.95 -12.01 -25.69
CA GLY A 492 1.12 -12.22 -26.88
C GLY A 492 -0.03 -11.23 -27.01
N LEU A 493 -0.79 -11.02 -25.93
CA LEU A 493 -1.88 -10.05 -25.87
C LEU A 493 -1.81 -9.27 -24.55
N HIS A 494 -1.68 -7.95 -24.64
CA HIS A 494 -1.72 -7.06 -23.48
C HIS A 494 -3.03 -6.29 -23.44
N VAL A 495 -3.80 -6.48 -22.37
CA VAL A 495 -5.08 -5.81 -22.12
C VAL A 495 -4.95 -4.88 -20.93
N ALA A 496 -5.08 -3.58 -21.13
CA ALA A 496 -5.03 -2.57 -20.07
C ALA A 496 -6.45 -2.19 -19.61
N LEU A 497 -6.79 -2.51 -18.38
CA LEU A 497 -8.02 -2.12 -17.71
C LEU A 497 -7.77 -0.81 -16.96
N THR A 498 -8.13 0.33 -17.52
CA THR A 498 -7.80 1.63 -16.95
C THR A 498 -8.77 2.73 -17.40
N PRO A 499 -9.17 3.66 -16.50
CA PRO A 499 -10.03 4.79 -16.87
C PRO A 499 -9.28 5.88 -17.63
N THR A 500 -7.95 5.93 -17.53
CA THR A 500 -7.10 6.95 -18.13
C THR A 500 -5.87 6.32 -18.76
N TRP A 501 -5.35 6.94 -19.81
CA TRP A 501 -4.10 6.55 -20.41
C TRP A 501 -2.94 6.66 -19.40
N ASN A 502 -1.97 5.79 -19.54
CA ASN A 502 -0.74 5.81 -18.74
C ASN A 502 0.42 5.20 -19.53
N GLU A 503 1.63 5.35 -19.00
CA GLU A 503 2.88 5.00 -19.67
C GLU A 503 2.95 3.50 -20.05
N THR A 504 2.29 2.63 -19.29
CA THR A 504 2.19 1.19 -19.62
C THR A 504 1.09 0.92 -20.65
N ALA A 505 -0.05 1.57 -20.54
CA ALA A 505 -1.18 1.38 -21.44
C ALA A 505 -0.87 1.78 -22.90
N PHE A 506 0.11 2.67 -23.12
CA PHE A 506 0.58 3.00 -24.47
C PHE A 506 1.17 1.80 -25.22
N TYR A 507 1.52 0.72 -24.54
CA TYR A 507 2.03 -0.53 -25.12
C TYR A 507 1.01 -1.66 -25.11
N ALA A 508 -0.25 -1.40 -24.78
CA ALA A 508 -1.30 -2.42 -24.81
C ALA A 508 -1.84 -2.69 -26.22
N ASP A 509 -2.48 -3.83 -26.40
CA ASP A 509 -3.23 -4.17 -27.60
C ASP A 509 -4.68 -3.70 -27.50
N TYR A 510 -5.23 -3.80 -26.27
CA TYR A 510 -6.52 -3.24 -25.91
C TYR A 510 -6.41 -2.35 -24.68
N VAL A 511 -7.07 -1.19 -24.73
CA VAL A 511 -7.28 -0.34 -23.56
C VAL A 511 -8.77 -0.25 -23.31
N LEU A 512 -9.21 -0.81 -22.19
CA LEU A 512 -10.63 -0.95 -21.86
C LEU A 512 -10.99 0.07 -20.76
N PRO A 513 -12.03 0.89 -20.96
CA PRO A 513 -12.44 1.94 -20.05
C PRO A 513 -13.18 1.37 -18.85
N MET A 514 -12.46 1.01 -17.80
CA MET A 514 -13.06 0.53 -16.55
C MET A 514 -13.55 1.69 -15.69
N GLY A 515 -14.62 1.44 -14.94
CA GLY A 515 -15.24 2.42 -14.06
C GLY A 515 -14.30 2.95 -12.97
N LEU A 516 -14.32 4.27 -12.76
CA LEU A 516 -13.77 4.91 -11.57
C LEU A 516 -14.54 4.48 -10.30
N GLY A 517 -14.04 4.85 -9.12
CA GLY A 517 -14.72 4.52 -7.87
C GLY A 517 -16.23 4.76 -7.84
N PRO A 518 -16.74 5.93 -8.26
CA PRO A 518 -18.18 6.22 -8.27
C PRO A 518 -18.96 5.60 -9.46
N GLU A 519 -18.34 4.77 -10.26
CA GLU A 519 -18.92 4.16 -11.47
C GLU A 519 -19.02 2.63 -11.38
N ARG A 520 -18.72 2.04 -10.22
CA ARG A 520 -18.64 0.59 -10.03
C ARG A 520 -19.09 0.16 -8.64
N HIS A 521 -19.42 -1.12 -8.50
CA HIS A 521 -19.66 -1.76 -7.22
C HIS A 521 -18.36 -2.26 -6.57
N ASP A 522 -18.36 -2.36 -5.24
CA ASP A 522 -17.35 -3.07 -4.46
C ASP A 522 -17.73 -3.09 -2.98
N LEU A 523 -17.39 -4.15 -2.27
CA LEU A 523 -17.49 -4.22 -0.82
C LEU A 523 -16.12 -3.96 -0.21
N THR A 524 -16.04 -3.00 0.69
CA THR A 524 -14.78 -2.61 1.32
C THR A 524 -14.84 -2.75 2.83
N THR A 525 -13.76 -3.21 3.40
CA THR A 525 -13.51 -3.22 4.84
C THR A 525 -12.00 -3.09 5.05
N TYR A 526 -11.61 -2.12 5.86
CA TYR A 526 -10.19 -1.82 6.05
C TYR A 526 -9.85 -1.55 7.51
N GLU A 527 -8.60 -1.74 7.83
CA GLU A 527 -8.04 -1.44 9.14
C GLU A 527 -7.97 0.07 9.37
N THR A 528 -8.84 0.58 10.20
CA THR A 528 -8.87 2.00 10.53
C THR A 528 -8.91 2.25 12.04
N HIS A 529 -9.42 1.29 12.78
CA HIS A 529 -9.55 1.30 14.23
C HIS A 529 -10.04 -0.08 14.70
N SER A 530 -10.27 -0.25 15.99
CA SER A 530 -10.66 -1.54 16.59
C SER A 530 -12.05 -2.07 16.20
N ALA A 531 -12.89 -1.27 15.56
CA ALA A 531 -14.22 -1.71 15.11
C ALA A 531 -14.16 -2.60 13.86
N THR A 532 -15.12 -3.51 13.73
CA THR A 532 -15.36 -4.26 12.49
C THR A 532 -16.52 -3.62 11.74
N TRP A 533 -16.32 -3.31 10.48
CA TRP A 533 -17.28 -2.59 9.65
C TRP A 533 -17.14 -2.96 8.18
N ILE A 534 -18.20 -2.68 7.41
CA ILE A 534 -18.20 -2.77 5.95
C ILE A 534 -18.67 -1.45 5.34
N ALA A 535 -18.24 -1.20 4.12
CA ALA A 535 -18.74 -0.10 3.31
C ALA A 535 -18.97 -0.57 1.87
N PHE A 536 -19.97 0.00 1.24
CA PHE A 536 -20.40 -0.35 -0.10
C PHE A 536 -20.09 0.78 -1.07
N ARG A 537 -19.21 0.47 -2.01
CA ARG A 537 -19.05 1.30 -3.20
C ARG A 537 -20.12 0.93 -4.19
N GLN A 538 -20.78 1.94 -4.75
CA GLN A 538 -21.83 1.72 -5.74
C GLN A 538 -21.73 2.74 -6.88
N PRO A 539 -22.18 2.38 -8.10
CA PRO A 539 -22.15 3.27 -9.25
C PRO A 539 -23.20 4.38 -9.08
N VAL A 540 -22.71 5.58 -8.83
CA VAL A 540 -23.49 6.74 -8.38
C VAL A 540 -24.57 7.13 -9.40
N LEU A 541 -24.20 7.28 -10.67
CA LEU A 541 -25.16 7.70 -11.70
C LEU A 541 -26.20 6.63 -12.01
N ARG A 542 -25.83 5.35 -11.97
CA ARG A 542 -26.79 4.23 -12.12
C ARG A 542 -27.85 4.28 -11.03
N GLU A 543 -27.43 4.44 -9.78
CA GLU A 543 -28.36 4.47 -8.66
C GLU A 543 -29.22 5.75 -8.64
N ALA A 544 -28.66 6.89 -9.06
CA ALA A 544 -29.43 8.12 -9.21
C ALA A 544 -30.51 7.98 -10.29
N ARG A 545 -30.17 7.44 -11.46
CA ARG A 545 -31.14 7.22 -12.56
C ARG A 545 -32.22 6.21 -12.19
N ARG A 546 -31.86 5.12 -11.51
CA ARG A 546 -32.84 4.14 -11.02
C ARG A 546 -33.81 4.76 -10.02
N ALA A 547 -33.33 5.60 -9.10
CA ALA A 547 -34.17 6.31 -8.17
C ALA A 547 -35.10 7.35 -8.84
N ASP A 548 -34.76 7.81 -10.05
CA ASP A 548 -35.64 8.62 -10.90
C ASP A 548 -36.58 7.77 -11.80
N GLY A 549 -36.60 6.46 -11.59
CA GLY A 549 -37.46 5.54 -12.33
C GLY A 549 -36.99 5.19 -13.75
N GLN A 550 -35.75 5.49 -14.10
CA GLN A 550 -35.17 5.16 -15.39
C GLN A 550 -34.76 3.67 -15.42
N ALA A 551 -35.01 3.02 -16.53
CA ALA A 551 -34.50 1.67 -16.75
C ALA A 551 -33.00 1.72 -17.03
N VAL A 552 -32.21 1.05 -16.19
CA VAL A 552 -30.76 0.90 -16.33
C VAL A 552 -30.43 -0.59 -16.21
N THR A 553 -29.95 -1.19 -17.30
CA THR A 553 -29.66 -2.62 -17.36
C THR A 553 -28.29 -2.91 -16.76
N ASP A 554 -27.24 -2.23 -17.23
CA ASP A 554 -25.91 -2.32 -16.68
C ASP A 554 -25.27 -0.91 -16.50
N THR A 555 -24.05 -0.86 -16.01
CA THR A 555 -23.39 0.42 -15.72
C THR A 555 -23.07 1.23 -16.97
N ARG A 556 -22.94 0.63 -18.16
CA ARG A 556 -22.73 1.36 -19.43
C ARG A 556 -23.90 2.28 -19.78
N ASP A 557 -25.12 1.92 -19.35
CA ASP A 557 -26.29 2.75 -19.60
C ASP A 557 -26.28 4.08 -18.82
N ALA A 558 -25.47 4.15 -17.77
CA ALA A 558 -25.45 5.29 -16.86
C ALA A 558 -24.09 6.02 -16.78
N ASN A 559 -23.00 5.31 -16.96
CA ASN A 559 -21.66 5.86 -16.93
C ASN A 559 -21.38 6.72 -18.18
N PRO A 560 -20.42 7.64 -18.15
CA PRO A 560 -20.02 8.40 -19.33
C PRO A 560 -19.50 7.48 -20.45
N GLY A 561 -19.89 7.77 -21.70
CA GLY A 561 -19.52 6.96 -22.85
C GLY A 561 -20.04 5.53 -22.74
N SER A 562 -19.18 4.56 -22.97
CA SER A 562 -19.46 3.13 -22.78
C SER A 562 -18.64 2.51 -21.64
N VAL A 563 -18.29 3.33 -20.62
CA VAL A 563 -17.50 2.87 -19.46
C VAL A 563 -18.25 1.78 -18.69
N TRP A 564 -17.60 0.65 -18.52
CA TRP A 564 -18.16 -0.53 -17.87
C TRP A 564 -17.56 -0.77 -16.51
N GLU A 565 -18.34 -1.23 -15.55
CA GLU A 565 -17.77 -1.69 -14.28
C GLU A 565 -17.11 -3.07 -14.43
N GLU A 566 -16.13 -3.32 -13.59
CA GLU A 566 -15.31 -4.52 -13.69
C GLU A 566 -16.09 -5.82 -13.40
N ASP A 567 -17.01 -5.81 -12.44
CA ASP A 567 -17.75 -7.02 -12.06
C ASP A 567 -18.68 -7.49 -13.18
N GLU A 568 -19.40 -6.57 -13.83
CA GLU A 568 -20.22 -6.87 -15.01
C GLU A 568 -19.35 -7.35 -16.19
N PHE A 569 -18.21 -6.70 -16.40
CA PHE A 569 -17.24 -7.10 -17.44
C PHE A 569 -16.71 -8.53 -17.21
N TRP A 570 -16.30 -8.86 -15.98
CA TRP A 570 -15.77 -10.18 -15.68
C TRP A 570 -16.81 -11.29 -15.86
N ILE A 571 -18.06 -11.05 -15.47
CA ILE A 571 -19.16 -11.98 -15.71
C ILE A 571 -19.33 -12.22 -17.21
N ALA A 572 -19.43 -11.15 -17.99
CA ALA A 572 -19.58 -11.23 -19.44
C ALA A 572 -18.39 -11.93 -20.12
N LEU A 573 -17.16 -11.64 -19.68
CA LEU A 573 -15.96 -12.28 -20.21
C LEU A 573 -15.94 -13.79 -19.90
N CYS A 574 -16.29 -14.20 -18.66
CA CYS A 574 -16.35 -15.62 -18.31
C CYS A 574 -17.40 -16.39 -19.11
N TRP A 575 -18.55 -15.78 -19.41
CA TRP A 575 -19.57 -16.35 -20.31
C TRP A 575 -19.07 -16.44 -21.75
N ALA A 576 -18.31 -15.46 -22.22
CA ALA A 576 -17.71 -15.48 -23.56
C ALA A 576 -16.59 -16.53 -23.69
N ILE A 577 -15.83 -16.77 -22.63
CA ILE A 577 -14.78 -17.82 -22.59
C ILE A 577 -15.40 -19.21 -22.60
N ASP A 578 -16.50 -19.43 -21.89
CA ASP A 578 -17.11 -20.75 -21.69
C ASP A 578 -18.62 -20.75 -22.04
N PRO A 579 -19.00 -20.40 -23.28
CA PRO A 579 -20.40 -20.22 -23.65
C PRO A 579 -21.23 -21.52 -23.59
N ASP A 580 -20.58 -22.67 -23.74
CA ASP A 580 -21.17 -24.02 -23.73
C ASP A 580 -20.98 -24.75 -22.38
N GLY A 581 -20.30 -24.14 -21.40
CA GLY A 581 -20.01 -24.74 -20.10
C GLY A 581 -18.95 -25.85 -20.14
N SER A 582 -18.32 -26.11 -21.28
CA SER A 582 -17.37 -27.22 -21.46
C SER A 582 -16.06 -27.08 -20.66
N LEU A 583 -15.65 -25.85 -20.33
CA LEU A 583 -14.48 -25.60 -19.49
C LEU A 583 -14.83 -25.61 -17.99
N GLY A 584 -16.11 -25.67 -17.62
CA GLY A 584 -16.55 -25.64 -16.23
C GLY A 584 -16.36 -24.30 -15.53
N ILE A 585 -16.17 -23.21 -16.28
CA ILE A 585 -15.99 -21.84 -15.78
C ILE A 585 -17.35 -21.17 -15.55
N ARG A 586 -18.22 -21.24 -16.56
CA ARG A 586 -19.52 -20.56 -16.60
C ARG A 586 -20.37 -20.82 -15.36
N LYS A 587 -20.39 -22.07 -14.84
CA LYS A 587 -21.18 -22.48 -13.66
C LYS A 587 -20.94 -21.60 -12.40
N TYR A 588 -19.80 -20.93 -12.32
CA TYR A 588 -19.50 -20.03 -11.20
C TYR A 588 -20.03 -18.61 -11.42
N PHE A 589 -20.56 -18.33 -12.60
CA PHE A 589 -21.11 -17.03 -13.02
C PHE A 589 -22.54 -17.14 -13.53
N GLU A 590 -23.25 -18.19 -13.16
CA GLU A 590 -24.68 -18.40 -13.45
C GLU A 590 -25.53 -17.79 -12.32
N SER A 591 -26.71 -17.28 -12.69
CA SER A 591 -27.69 -16.81 -11.72
C SER A 591 -28.15 -18.00 -10.84
N PRO A 592 -28.26 -17.81 -9.50
CA PRO A 592 -28.75 -18.86 -8.60
C PRO A 592 -30.21 -19.26 -8.86
N THR A 593 -30.96 -18.43 -9.58
CA THR A 593 -32.39 -18.67 -9.90
C THR A 593 -32.61 -19.20 -11.30
N ASP A 594 -31.65 -19.05 -12.22
CA ASP A 594 -31.75 -19.45 -13.62
C ASP A 594 -30.37 -19.67 -14.23
N SER A 595 -29.91 -20.92 -14.30
CA SER A 595 -28.57 -21.28 -14.79
C SER A 595 -28.32 -20.93 -16.26
N ASP A 596 -29.38 -20.63 -17.04
CA ASP A 596 -29.24 -20.18 -18.41
C ASP A 596 -28.96 -18.67 -18.54
N LYS A 597 -28.91 -17.97 -17.41
CA LYS A 597 -28.61 -16.54 -17.33
C LYS A 597 -27.34 -16.25 -16.54
N PRO A 598 -26.61 -15.20 -16.92
CA PRO A 598 -25.48 -14.75 -16.13
C PRO A 598 -25.91 -14.27 -14.74
N LEU A 599 -25.05 -14.49 -13.76
CA LEU A 599 -25.13 -13.88 -12.43
C LEU A 599 -25.16 -12.36 -12.57
N THR A 600 -26.06 -11.72 -11.85
CA THR A 600 -26.08 -10.26 -11.78
C THR A 600 -25.30 -9.74 -10.57
N VAL A 601 -24.82 -8.53 -10.68
CA VAL A 601 -24.13 -7.86 -9.56
C VAL A 601 -25.06 -7.68 -8.35
N GLU A 602 -26.35 -7.48 -8.59
CA GLU A 602 -27.38 -7.42 -7.54
C GLU A 602 -27.49 -8.74 -6.79
N GLU A 603 -27.60 -9.86 -7.47
CA GLU A 603 -27.69 -11.19 -6.83
C GLU A 603 -26.45 -11.47 -5.96
N TYR A 604 -25.27 -11.10 -6.47
CA TYR A 604 -24.02 -11.30 -5.75
C TYR A 604 -23.94 -10.48 -4.47
N TYR A 605 -24.20 -9.17 -4.53
CA TYR A 605 -24.14 -8.32 -3.34
C TYR A 605 -25.34 -8.53 -2.40
N SER A 606 -26.51 -8.88 -2.91
CA SER A 606 -27.63 -9.30 -2.07
C SER A 606 -27.25 -10.50 -1.22
N TYR A 607 -26.67 -11.54 -1.83
CA TYR A 607 -26.18 -12.69 -1.10
C TYR A 607 -25.12 -12.32 -0.07
N ALA A 608 -24.12 -11.51 -0.45
CA ALA A 608 -23.05 -11.09 0.45
C ALA A 608 -23.59 -10.33 1.67
N PHE A 609 -24.55 -9.42 1.48
CA PHE A 609 -25.11 -8.62 2.56
C PHE A 609 -26.11 -9.39 3.43
N ASP A 610 -26.80 -10.38 2.89
CA ASP A 610 -27.67 -11.25 3.66
C ASP A 610 -26.92 -12.05 4.74
N HIS A 611 -25.61 -12.26 4.57
CA HIS A 611 -24.75 -12.99 5.50
C HIS A 611 -23.94 -12.08 6.45
N VAL A 612 -24.14 -10.75 6.38
CA VAL A 612 -23.47 -9.81 7.29
C VAL A 612 -24.14 -9.84 8.66
N PRO A 613 -23.43 -10.17 9.75
CA PRO A 613 -24.02 -10.24 11.08
C PRO A 613 -24.67 -8.92 11.50
N GLY A 614 -25.95 -8.97 11.89
CA GLY A 614 -26.73 -7.82 12.36
C GLY A 614 -27.29 -6.90 11.28
N LEU A 615 -26.87 -7.05 10.02
CA LEU A 615 -27.33 -6.17 8.95
C LEU A 615 -28.78 -6.42 8.54
N ARG A 616 -29.22 -7.70 8.51
CA ARG A 616 -30.60 -8.05 8.18
C ARG A 616 -31.57 -7.48 9.19
N GLU A 617 -31.27 -7.56 10.47
CA GLU A 617 -32.07 -7.00 11.56
C GLU A 617 -32.14 -5.47 11.45
N ALA A 618 -31.02 -4.80 11.19
CA ALA A 618 -30.98 -3.36 10.99
C ALA A 618 -31.79 -2.91 9.77
N ALA A 619 -31.69 -3.64 8.68
CA ALA A 619 -32.44 -3.35 7.45
C ALA A 619 -33.96 -3.54 7.66
N HIS A 620 -34.37 -4.65 8.27
CA HIS A 620 -35.79 -4.93 8.53
C HIS A 620 -36.45 -3.90 9.48
N ALA A 621 -35.70 -3.35 10.43
CA ALA A 621 -36.16 -2.28 11.27
C ALA A 621 -36.58 -1.02 10.50
N GLU A 622 -36.04 -0.83 9.30
CA GLU A 622 -36.37 0.25 8.37
C GLU A 622 -37.25 -0.21 7.20
N GLN A 623 -37.78 -1.43 7.23
CA GLN A 623 -38.56 -2.06 6.14
C GLN A 623 -37.79 -2.17 4.83
N LEU A 624 -36.46 -2.39 4.91
CA LEU A 624 -35.56 -2.57 3.80
C LEU A 624 -35.00 -4.01 3.78
N ASP A 625 -34.56 -4.47 2.62
CA ASP A 625 -33.62 -5.59 2.55
C ASP A 625 -32.17 -5.12 2.78
N PRO A 626 -31.22 -6.03 3.06
CA PRO A 626 -29.82 -5.67 3.35
C PRO A 626 -29.14 -4.88 2.23
N LEU A 627 -29.39 -5.20 0.97
CA LEU A 627 -28.81 -4.48 -0.17
C LEU A 627 -29.37 -3.08 -0.27
N ALA A 628 -30.69 -2.89 -0.12
CA ALA A 628 -31.32 -1.58 -0.11
C ALA A 628 -30.82 -0.72 1.07
N TYR A 629 -30.61 -1.31 2.25
CA TYR A 629 -29.99 -0.63 3.38
C TYR A 629 -28.59 -0.13 3.05
N MET A 630 -27.74 -1.01 2.47
CA MET A 630 -26.39 -0.64 2.08
C MET A 630 -26.36 0.40 0.95
N ARG A 631 -27.33 0.37 0.01
CA ARG A 631 -27.48 1.41 -1.00
C ARG A 631 -27.83 2.76 -0.40
N LYS A 632 -28.69 2.76 0.63
CA LYS A 632 -29.14 3.98 1.31
C LYS A 632 -28.03 4.63 2.13
N TYR A 633 -27.28 3.85 2.92
CA TYR A 633 -26.31 4.37 3.89
C TYR A 633 -24.85 4.22 3.45
N GLY A 634 -24.55 3.29 2.57
CA GLY A 634 -23.22 3.00 2.05
C GLY A 634 -22.28 2.35 3.06
N THR A 635 -22.74 2.01 4.27
CA THR A 635 -21.89 1.47 5.34
C THR A 635 -22.69 0.82 6.44
N PHE A 636 -22.05 -0.15 7.12
CA PHE A 636 -22.62 -0.78 8.33
C PHE A 636 -21.48 -1.16 9.29
N GLN A 637 -21.68 -0.88 10.59
CA GLN A 637 -20.76 -1.27 11.65
C GLN A 637 -21.22 -2.57 12.30
N ILE A 638 -20.38 -3.60 12.24
CA ILE A 638 -20.69 -4.94 12.73
C ILE A 638 -20.39 -5.05 14.24
N LYS A 639 -19.25 -4.50 14.65
CA LYS A 639 -18.81 -4.48 16.06
C LYS A 639 -18.12 -3.16 16.38
N ASP A 640 -18.34 -2.65 17.59
CA ASP A 640 -17.79 -1.36 18.05
C ASP A 640 -16.28 -1.44 18.30
N ALA A 641 -15.84 -2.46 18.98
CA ALA A 641 -14.42 -2.70 19.26
C ALA A 641 -14.16 -4.19 19.44
N THR A 642 -12.95 -4.59 19.10
CA THR A 642 -12.49 -5.97 19.19
C THR A 642 -11.04 -5.98 19.68
N TYR A 643 -10.82 -6.37 20.92
CA TYR A 643 -9.51 -6.49 21.54
C TYR A 643 -9.20 -7.95 21.88
N GLN A 644 -7.93 -8.29 22.05
CA GLN A 644 -7.43 -9.59 22.52
C GLN A 644 -8.09 -10.82 21.85
N CYS A 645 -8.23 -10.76 20.52
CA CYS A 645 -8.92 -11.82 19.77
C CYS A 645 -8.28 -13.20 19.91
N HIS A 646 -6.98 -13.24 20.20
CA HIS A 646 -6.26 -14.46 20.48
C HIS A 646 -6.73 -15.18 21.76
N GLU A 647 -7.42 -14.48 22.67
CA GLU A 647 -8.03 -15.05 23.88
C GLU A 647 -9.44 -15.64 23.62
N ARG A 648 -9.92 -15.62 22.38
CA ARG A 648 -11.25 -16.16 22.05
C ARG A 648 -11.33 -17.65 22.35
N VAL A 649 -12.27 -18.02 23.19
CA VAL A 649 -12.56 -19.42 23.49
C VAL A 649 -13.23 -20.06 22.27
N LEU A 650 -12.75 -21.23 21.88
CA LEU A 650 -13.36 -22.01 20.80
C LEU A 650 -14.60 -22.75 21.32
N SER A 651 -15.67 -22.74 20.52
CA SER A 651 -16.92 -23.44 20.83
C SER A 651 -16.76 -24.96 20.68
N ALA A 652 -17.67 -25.72 21.26
CA ALA A 652 -17.70 -27.18 21.13
C ALA A 652 -17.85 -27.63 19.66
N ASP A 653 -18.58 -26.87 18.86
CA ASP A 653 -18.76 -27.14 17.43
C ASP A 653 -17.47 -26.93 16.66
N GLU A 654 -16.70 -25.88 16.98
CA GLU A 654 -15.39 -25.60 16.37
C GLU A 654 -14.35 -26.65 16.77
N LEU A 655 -14.51 -27.27 17.91
CA LEU A 655 -13.63 -28.33 18.43
C LEU A 655 -14.09 -29.72 18.05
N HIS A 656 -15.18 -29.87 17.27
CA HIS A 656 -15.66 -31.20 16.89
C HIS A 656 -14.61 -31.96 16.08
N GLY A 657 -14.21 -33.14 16.58
CA GLY A 657 -13.13 -33.94 15.98
C GLY A 657 -11.71 -33.46 16.29
N ALA A 658 -11.53 -32.47 17.15
CA ALA A 658 -10.21 -32.01 17.56
C ALA A 658 -9.54 -33.01 18.50
N THR A 659 -8.22 -33.15 18.41
CA THR A 659 -7.35 -33.82 19.34
C THR A 659 -6.41 -32.81 19.98
N ILE A 660 -6.19 -32.97 21.31
CA ILE A 660 -5.24 -32.11 22.05
C ILE A 660 -3.97 -32.91 22.28
N ASP A 661 -2.85 -32.41 21.88
CA ASP A 661 -1.54 -32.97 22.14
C ASP A 661 -1.15 -32.70 23.61
N PRO A 662 -0.80 -33.73 24.41
CA PRO A 662 -0.53 -33.56 25.83
C PRO A 662 0.78 -32.81 26.15
N ASP A 663 1.73 -32.76 25.21
CA ASP A 663 3.03 -32.14 25.41
C ASP A 663 3.03 -30.68 24.94
N THR A 664 2.38 -30.42 23.81
CA THR A 664 2.33 -29.08 23.19
C THR A 664 1.06 -28.31 23.52
N HIS A 665 0.04 -28.97 24.05
CA HIS A 665 -1.32 -28.44 24.27
C HIS A 665 -2.03 -27.95 23.01
N LEU A 666 -1.54 -28.31 21.84
CA LEU A 666 -2.16 -27.92 20.57
C LEU A 666 -3.43 -28.72 20.32
N ALA A 667 -4.52 -28.00 20.02
CA ALA A 667 -5.73 -28.59 19.49
C ALA A 667 -5.64 -28.66 17.97
N THR A 668 -5.75 -29.87 17.40
CA THR A 668 -5.62 -30.09 15.94
C THR A 668 -6.84 -30.81 15.39
N ILE A 669 -7.26 -30.41 14.17
CA ILE A 669 -8.25 -31.13 13.38
C ILE A 669 -7.58 -31.52 12.06
N ASN A 670 -7.59 -32.81 11.72
CA ASN A 670 -6.91 -33.35 10.52
C ASN A 670 -5.44 -32.93 10.43
N GLY A 671 -4.74 -32.87 11.56
CA GLY A 671 -3.34 -32.50 11.64
C GLY A 671 -3.07 -30.98 11.48
N GLN A 672 -4.10 -30.16 11.43
CA GLN A 672 -3.97 -28.70 11.37
C GLN A 672 -4.27 -28.08 12.73
N PRO A 673 -3.38 -27.22 13.28
CA PRO A 673 -3.65 -26.51 14.53
C PRO A 673 -4.87 -25.60 14.39
N VAL A 674 -5.84 -25.73 15.30
CA VAL A 674 -7.04 -24.89 15.37
C VAL A 674 -7.05 -23.98 16.59
N GLY A 675 -6.38 -24.39 17.68
CA GLY A 675 -6.30 -23.67 18.94
C GLY A 675 -5.20 -24.22 19.84
N ILE A 676 -5.09 -23.67 21.03
CA ILE A 676 -4.20 -24.12 22.10
C ILE A 676 -4.95 -24.17 23.40
N GLU A 677 -4.70 -25.23 24.19
CA GLU A 677 -5.25 -25.36 25.54
C GLU A 677 -4.38 -24.58 26.53
N ILE A 678 -4.96 -23.58 27.17
CA ILE A 678 -4.34 -22.81 28.25
C ILE A 678 -5.31 -22.79 29.44
N ASP A 679 -4.80 -23.15 30.62
CA ASP A 679 -5.59 -23.21 31.86
C ASP A 679 -6.85 -24.10 31.74
N GLY A 680 -6.76 -25.20 30.99
CA GLY A 680 -7.86 -26.15 30.78
C GLY A 680 -8.94 -25.69 29.81
N THR A 681 -8.69 -24.62 29.06
CA THR A 681 -9.62 -24.08 28.07
C THR A 681 -8.92 -23.93 26.71
N VAL A 682 -9.57 -24.40 25.64
CA VAL A 682 -9.03 -24.27 24.29
C VAL A 682 -9.41 -22.91 23.74
N ILE A 683 -8.40 -22.12 23.40
CA ILE A 683 -8.52 -20.78 22.84
C ILE A 683 -7.92 -20.70 21.44
N GLU A 684 -8.31 -19.71 20.66
CA GLU A 684 -7.90 -19.55 19.26
C GLU A 684 -6.38 -19.40 19.11
N GLY A 685 -5.75 -18.60 19.97
CA GLY A 685 -4.33 -18.28 19.88
C GLY A 685 -4.00 -17.47 18.63
N PHE A 686 -2.74 -17.52 18.22
CA PHE A 686 -2.23 -16.86 17.02
C PHE A 686 -2.23 -17.83 15.82
N ARG A 687 -2.13 -17.28 14.60
CA ARG A 687 -2.11 -18.09 13.37
C ARG A 687 -0.72 -18.62 13.02
N THR A 688 -0.01 -19.05 14.02
CA THR A 688 1.29 -19.70 13.94
C THR A 688 1.14 -21.21 14.09
N PRO A 689 2.14 -22.02 13.71
CA PRO A 689 2.15 -23.45 13.99
C PRO A 689 2.00 -23.78 15.47
N SER A 690 2.63 -22.99 16.36
CA SER A 690 2.56 -23.14 17.82
C SER A 690 1.30 -22.56 18.46
N ARG A 691 0.49 -21.81 17.73
CA ARG A 691 -0.60 -20.99 18.26
C ARG A 691 -0.17 -19.91 19.26
N LEU A 692 1.12 -19.72 19.44
CA LEU A 692 1.76 -18.70 20.26
C LEU A 692 2.41 -17.62 19.36
N LEU A 693 2.88 -16.55 19.97
CA LEU A 693 3.79 -15.60 19.33
C LEU A 693 5.17 -16.25 19.21
N GLU A 694 5.66 -16.37 17.99
CA GLU A 694 6.93 -17.06 17.73
C GLU A 694 8.11 -16.08 17.82
N PHE A 695 8.67 -15.94 19.02
CA PHE A 695 9.97 -15.31 19.25
C PHE A 695 11.05 -16.07 18.48
N TYR A 696 11.08 -17.37 18.63
CA TYR A 696 11.88 -18.30 17.87
C TYR A 696 11.08 -18.83 16.69
N SER A 697 11.64 -18.73 15.50
CA SER A 697 10.97 -19.15 14.26
C SER A 697 11.57 -20.44 13.71
N PRO A 698 10.92 -21.59 13.88
CA PRO A 698 11.32 -22.86 13.27
C PRO A 698 11.34 -22.78 11.73
N THR A 699 10.45 -21.96 11.15
CA THR A 699 10.38 -21.73 9.72
C THR A 699 11.72 -21.27 9.13
N MET A 700 12.47 -20.42 9.85
CA MET A 700 13.77 -19.93 9.37
C MET A 700 14.81 -21.07 9.33
N ILE A 701 14.75 -22.03 10.23
CA ILE A 701 15.59 -23.23 10.19
C ILE A 701 15.20 -24.13 9.02
N GLU A 702 13.92 -24.42 8.90
CA GLU A 702 13.38 -25.28 7.84
C GLU A 702 13.80 -24.78 6.44
N TRP A 703 13.81 -23.47 6.24
CA TRP A 703 14.15 -22.84 4.96
C TRP A 703 15.63 -22.43 4.80
N GLY A 704 16.52 -22.89 5.72
CA GLY A 704 17.95 -22.76 5.59
C GLY A 704 18.52 -21.40 6.00
N TRP A 705 17.84 -20.69 6.91
CA TRP A 705 18.26 -19.40 7.48
C TRP A 705 18.32 -19.44 9.03
N PRO A 706 19.09 -20.36 9.62
CA PRO A 706 19.10 -20.57 11.08
C PRO A 706 19.60 -19.34 11.87
N GLU A 707 20.40 -18.48 11.27
CA GLU A 707 20.91 -17.25 11.87
C GLU A 707 19.85 -16.17 12.07
N HIS A 708 18.66 -16.38 11.51
CA HIS A 708 17.55 -15.42 11.56
C HIS A 708 16.33 -15.95 12.32
N THR A 709 16.52 -16.91 13.20
CA THR A 709 15.44 -17.53 13.99
C THR A 709 14.79 -16.58 14.99
N ILE A 710 15.53 -15.60 15.52
CA ILE A 710 15.06 -14.60 16.48
C ILE A 710 15.10 -13.19 15.85
N PRO A 711 14.41 -12.18 16.43
CA PRO A 711 14.55 -10.79 16.00
C PRO A 711 16.00 -10.34 16.03
N GLY A 712 16.48 -9.72 14.96
CA GLY A 712 17.89 -9.36 14.84
C GLY A 712 18.12 -8.15 13.92
N TYR A 713 19.37 -7.76 13.76
CA TYR A 713 19.80 -6.68 12.89
C TYR A 713 20.63 -7.23 11.73
N ILE A 714 20.26 -6.86 10.51
CA ILE A 714 21.00 -7.16 9.29
C ILE A 714 21.57 -5.83 8.77
N VAL A 715 22.88 -5.77 8.57
CA VAL A 715 23.53 -4.58 7.99
C VAL A 715 23.02 -4.39 6.57
N SER A 716 22.45 -3.24 6.31
CA SER A 716 21.88 -2.91 5.00
C SER A 716 22.94 -2.68 3.93
N HIS A 717 22.63 -3.05 2.68
CA HIS A 717 23.47 -2.80 1.50
C HIS A 717 23.84 -1.32 1.31
N ILE A 718 23.04 -0.40 1.82
CA ILE A 718 23.35 1.05 1.78
C ILE A 718 24.36 1.51 2.84
N ASN A 719 24.60 0.70 3.87
CA ASN A 719 25.50 0.98 4.98
C ASN A 719 26.79 0.13 4.94
N GLU A 720 26.93 -0.79 3.98
CA GLU A 720 28.16 -1.54 3.78
C GLU A 720 29.32 -0.56 3.55
N ARG A 721 30.27 -0.54 4.48
CA ARG A 721 31.49 0.24 4.33
C ARG A 721 32.41 -0.46 3.33
N THR A 722 32.88 0.26 2.33
CA THR A 722 34.04 -0.16 1.53
C THR A 722 35.22 -0.28 2.49
N SER A 723 35.68 -1.52 2.68
CA SER A 723 36.91 -1.99 3.33
C SER A 723 37.65 -1.04 4.25
N THR A 724 37.46 -1.16 5.55
CA THR A 724 38.54 -1.12 6.54
C THR A 724 38.41 -2.38 7.39
N ASN A 725 39.50 -3.15 7.46
CA ASN A 725 39.64 -4.39 8.19
C ASN A 725 39.42 -4.19 9.71
N GLU A 726 38.19 -4.35 10.16
CA GLU A 726 37.92 -4.69 11.56
C GLU A 726 36.67 -5.60 11.61
N PRO A 727 36.77 -6.78 12.24
CA PRO A 727 35.63 -7.66 12.40
C PRO A 727 34.67 -7.05 13.40
N ARG A 728 33.45 -6.71 12.94
CA ARG A 728 32.34 -6.47 13.85
C ARG A 728 31.69 -7.80 14.21
N THR A 729 31.75 -8.13 15.49
CA THR A 729 30.95 -9.18 16.09
C THR A 729 29.48 -8.73 16.12
N SER A 730 28.75 -9.03 15.07
CA SER A 730 27.29 -9.11 15.12
C SER A 730 26.90 -10.55 15.45
N VAL A 731 25.81 -10.73 16.18
CA VAL A 731 25.24 -12.02 16.51
C VAL A 731 25.34 -12.95 15.29
N ARG A 732 26.27 -13.90 15.34
CA ARG A 732 26.51 -14.99 14.42
C ARG A 732 25.97 -14.84 12.98
N ALA A 733 26.51 -13.89 12.24
CA ALA A 733 26.30 -13.80 10.80
C ALA A 733 27.56 -14.27 10.04
N ASP A 734 28.03 -15.48 10.31
CA ASP A 734 29.20 -16.07 9.63
C ASP A 734 28.92 -16.66 8.26
N SER A 735 27.88 -16.22 7.54
CA SER A 735 27.58 -16.85 6.26
C SER A 735 27.07 -15.97 5.12
N VAL A 736 27.08 -14.66 5.22
CA VAL A 736 26.90 -13.81 4.04
C VAL A 736 28.24 -13.16 3.70
N HIS A 737 29.06 -13.88 2.95
CA HIS A 737 30.28 -13.30 2.39
C HIS A 737 29.94 -12.12 1.47
N PRO A 738 30.45 -10.92 1.72
CA PRO A 738 30.32 -9.78 0.81
C PRO A 738 31.37 -9.95 -0.30
N THR A 739 31.06 -10.72 -1.31
CA THR A 739 31.97 -10.94 -2.46
C THR A 739 31.33 -10.52 -3.77
N ALA A 740 30.81 -9.34 -3.89
CA ALA A 740 30.38 -8.85 -5.21
C ALA A 740 30.40 -7.33 -5.41
N LEU A 741 30.79 -6.52 -4.45
CA LEU A 741 30.87 -5.06 -4.67
C LEU A 741 32.30 -4.56 -4.96
N ASN A 742 33.28 -5.43 -5.08
CA ASN A 742 34.68 -5.06 -5.29
C ASN A 742 35.06 -4.74 -6.74
N HIS A 743 34.13 -4.71 -7.68
CA HIS A 743 34.45 -4.40 -9.09
C HIS A 743 34.20 -2.93 -9.48
N LEU A 744 34.05 -2.02 -8.51
CA LEU A 744 34.23 -0.57 -8.74
C LEU A 744 35.64 -0.11 -8.33
N GLU A 745 36.66 -0.96 -8.49
CA GLU A 745 38.07 -0.55 -8.43
C GLU A 745 38.51 0.16 -9.72
N GLY A 746 37.98 1.38 -9.88
CA GLY A 746 38.79 2.46 -10.39
C GLY A 746 39.34 3.18 -9.19
N ASN A 747 40.62 3.50 -9.15
CA ASN A 747 41.38 4.16 -8.07
C ASN A 747 40.55 5.00 -7.09
N PRO A 748 40.84 5.01 -5.77
CA PRO A 748 40.14 5.86 -4.86
C PRO A 748 40.13 7.28 -5.41
N PRO A 749 38.96 7.91 -5.50
CA PRO A 749 38.86 9.26 -6.08
C PRO A 749 39.68 10.22 -5.22
N SER A 750 40.62 10.88 -5.89
CA SER A 750 41.47 11.93 -5.28
C SER A 750 40.74 13.25 -5.08
N ASP A 751 39.44 13.31 -5.33
CA ASP A 751 38.64 14.55 -5.28
C ASP A 751 37.50 14.47 -4.30
N GLN A 752 37.34 15.53 -3.48
CA GLN A 752 36.25 15.74 -2.52
C GLN A 752 34.85 15.72 -3.17
N HIS A 753 34.73 15.64 -4.48
CA HIS A 753 33.47 15.69 -5.24
C HIS A 753 32.78 14.33 -5.43
N ASP A 754 33.33 13.21 -4.95
CA ASP A 754 32.79 11.86 -5.22
C ASP A 754 32.14 11.22 -3.96
N ARG A 755 31.55 12.03 -3.13
CA ARG A 755 30.82 11.54 -1.95
C ARG A 755 29.52 10.85 -2.35
N THR A 756 29.29 9.65 -1.79
CA THR A 756 28.06 8.90 -1.96
C THR A 756 27.02 9.27 -0.89
N PHE A 757 25.76 9.31 -1.29
CA PHE A 757 24.60 9.59 -0.46
C PHE A 757 23.66 8.39 -0.42
N CYS A 758 22.84 8.28 0.62
CA CYS A 758 21.69 7.42 0.62
C CYS A 758 20.49 8.14 0.02
N LEU A 759 19.93 7.64 -1.09
CA LEU A 759 18.69 8.15 -1.65
C LEU A 759 17.50 7.42 -1.04
N LEU A 760 16.54 8.20 -0.51
CA LEU A 760 15.24 7.75 -0.04
C LEU A 760 14.17 8.05 -1.09
N PRO A 761 13.83 7.09 -1.96
CA PRO A 761 12.88 7.34 -3.05
C PRO A 761 11.43 7.01 -2.67
N THR A 762 11.17 6.50 -1.47
CA THR A 762 9.89 5.84 -1.15
C THR A 762 8.87 6.70 -0.43
N PHE A 763 9.20 7.94 -0.08
CA PHE A 763 8.20 8.79 0.54
C PHE A 763 7.18 9.30 -0.49
N ARG A 764 6.01 9.65 -0.01
CA ARG A 764 4.92 10.16 -0.83
C ARG A 764 4.52 11.55 -0.41
N LEU A 765 4.12 12.35 -1.38
CA LEU A 765 3.42 13.58 -1.09
C LEU A 765 1.99 13.27 -0.63
N PRO A 766 1.41 14.05 0.29
CA PRO A 766 0.06 13.80 0.80
C PRO A 766 -1.02 13.76 -0.28
N THR A 767 -0.76 14.44 -1.38
CA THR A 767 -1.72 14.64 -2.48
C THR A 767 -1.76 13.50 -3.47
N LEU A 768 -0.71 12.67 -3.57
CA LEU A 768 -0.58 11.71 -4.66
C LEU A 768 -0.43 10.28 -4.17
N ILE A 769 -1.04 9.36 -4.91
CA ILE A 769 -0.87 7.93 -4.72
C ILE A 769 -0.98 7.18 -6.04
N HIS A 770 0.15 6.68 -6.55
CA HIS A 770 0.22 5.89 -7.76
C HIS A 770 -0.57 6.49 -8.95
N THR A 771 -0.87 5.67 -9.94
CA THR A 771 -1.66 6.05 -11.11
C THR A 771 -3.07 6.53 -10.76
N ARG A 772 -3.66 6.03 -9.68
CA ARG A 772 -5.06 6.33 -9.31
C ARG A 772 -5.36 7.80 -9.06
N SER A 773 -4.44 8.55 -8.49
CA SER A 773 -4.62 9.98 -8.19
C SER A 773 -3.71 10.89 -9.01
N GLY A 774 -2.87 10.31 -9.88
CA GLY A 774 -1.93 11.05 -10.71
C GLY A 774 -2.58 11.96 -11.74
N SER A 775 -3.88 11.76 -12.00
CA SER A 775 -4.68 12.53 -12.95
C SER A 775 -5.71 13.45 -12.30
N ALA A 776 -5.56 13.78 -11.02
CA ALA A 776 -6.48 14.72 -10.36
C ALA A 776 -5.90 16.14 -10.37
N LYS A 777 -6.55 17.05 -11.08
CA LYS A 777 -6.11 18.44 -11.26
C LYS A 777 -5.77 19.13 -9.94
N TRP A 778 -6.71 19.15 -8.98
CA TRP A 778 -6.51 19.81 -7.68
C TRP A 778 -5.30 19.29 -6.90
N LEU A 779 -5.00 18.00 -7.03
CA LEU A 779 -3.86 17.40 -6.34
C LEU A 779 -2.53 17.85 -6.98
N ASN A 780 -2.50 17.95 -8.30
CA ASN A 780 -1.33 18.42 -9.03
C ASN A 780 -1.11 19.95 -8.85
N GLU A 781 -2.18 20.72 -8.65
CA GLU A 781 -2.08 22.14 -8.29
C GLU A 781 -1.36 22.34 -6.95
N ILE A 782 -1.58 21.45 -6.00
CA ILE A 782 -0.90 21.50 -4.69
C ILE A 782 0.58 21.13 -4.84
N SER A 783 0.90 20.10 -5.62
CA SER A 783 2.27 19.67 -5.86
C SER A 783 2.39 18.85 -7.15
N GLN A 784 3.19 19.32 -8.10
CA GLN A 784 3.49 18.64 -9.36
C GLN A 784 4.99 18.34 -9.55
N GLN A 785 5.84 18.71 -8.61
CA GLN A 785 7.27 18.47 -8.65
C GLN A 785 7.69 17.59 -7.48
N ASN A 786 8.73 16.80 -7.66
CA ASN A 786 9.36 15.97 -6.65
C ASN A 786 10.83 16.33 -6.43
N PRO A 787 11.14 17.58 -5.97
CA PRO A 787 12.50 18.04 -5.85
C PRO A 787 13.33 17.15 -4.93
N ILE A 788 14.64 17.14 -5.17
CA ILE A 788 15.61 16.44 -4.36
C ILE A 788 15.84 17.21 -3.06
N TRP A 789 15.44 16.62 -1.94
CA TRP A 789 15.76 17.15 -0.62
C TRP A 789 17.24 16.95 -0.35
N ILE A 790 17.95 18.00 -0.02
CA ILE A 790 19.38 17.99 0.29
C ILE A 790 19.62 18.84 1.53
N HIS A 791 20.37 18.30 2.51
CA HIS A 791 20.70 19.05 3.71
C HIS A 791 21.58 20.27 3.38
N THR A 792 21.39 21.38 4.10
CA THR A 792 22.14 22.64 3.90
C THR A 792 23.65 22.44 3.95
N SER A 793 24.15 21.63 4.91
CA SER A 793 25.60 21.35 5.02
C SER A 793 26.13 20.54 3.82
N ASP A 794 25.31 19.66 3.24
CA ASP A 794 25.71 18.90 2.05
C ASP A 794 25.66 19.78 0.78
N ALA A 795 24.62 20.61 0.67
CA ALA A 795 24.46 21.54 -0.46
C ALA A 795 25.58 22.60 -0.52
N ALA A 796 26.07 23.02 0.65
CA ALA A 796 27.13 24.02 0.74
C ALA A 796 28.43 23.61 0.04
N GLN A 797 28.72 22.31 -0.07
CA GLN A 797 29.92 21.80 -0.74
C GLN A 797 29.96 22.17 -2.24
N TRP A 798 28.80 22.32 -2.86
CA TRP A 798 28.66 22.70 -4.27
C TRP A 798 28.08 24.09 -4.47
N ASN A 799 27.90 24.87 -3.40
CA ASN A 799 27.19 26.15 -3.41
C ASN A 799 25.78 26.05 -4.05
N LEU A 800 25.10 24.91 -3.84
CA LEU A 800 23.77 24.67 -4.35
C LEU A 800 22.73 25.49 -3.57
N ARG A 801 21.73 25.96 -4.29
CA ARG A 801 20.56 26.67 -3.76
C ARG A 801 19.29 25.92 -4.16
N THR A 802 18.22 26.15 -3.40
CA THR A 802 16.89 25.66 -3.81
C THR A 802 16.53 26.15 -5.19
N GLY A 803 16.12 25.20 -6.07
CA GLY A 803 15.80 25.45 -7.47
C GLY A 803 16.93 25.14 -8.45
N ASP A 804 18.19 25.01 -8.01
CA ASP A 804 19.29 24.59 -8.87
C ASP A 804 19.10 23.15 -9.33
N LEU A 805 19.55 22.83 -10.54
CA LEU A 805 19.51 21.49 -11.07
C LEU A 805 20.65 20.65 -10.53
N VAL A 806 20.31 19.43 -10.12
CA VAL A 806 21.25 18.42 -9.65
C VAL A 806 21.08 17.13 -10.44
N ARG A 807 22.18 16.45 -10.69
CA ARG A 807 22.22 15.12 -11.28
C ARG A 807 22.40 14.11 -10.17
N ILE A 808 21.50 13.12 -10.12
CA ILE A 808 21.53 11.99 -9.22
C ILE A 808 21.90 10.75 -10.02
N THR A 809 23.08 10.19 -9.76
CA THR A 809 23.59 9.01 -10.48
C THR A 809 23.42 7.76 -9.61
N THR A 810 22.74 6.77 -10.18
CA THR A 810 22.50 5.44 -9.62
C THR A 810 23.43 4.42 -10.27
N ASP A 811 23.30 3.14 -9.92
CA ASP A 811 24.12 2.06 -10.49
C ASP A 811 23.81 1.77 -11.97
N ILE A 812 22.64 2.13 -12.47
CA ILE A 812 22.22 1.86 -13.85
C ILE A 812 21.99 3.13 -14.69
N GLY A 813 22.18 4.31 -14.13
CA GLY A 813 21.96 5.54 -14.89
C GLY A 813 21.91 6.79 -14.04
N TYR A 814 21.22 7.80 -14.54
CA TYR A 814 21.01 9.03 -13.78
C TYR A 814 19.71 9.72 -14.15
N PHE A 815 19.28 10.60 -13.26
CA PHE A 815 18.19 11.55 -13.51
C PHE A 815 18.60 12.96 -13.06
N VAL A 816 17.91 13.96 -13.60
CA VAL A 816 18.16 15.38 -13.29
C VAL A 816 16.89 16.02 -12.75
N ASP A 817 17.00 16.63 -11.59
CA ASP A 817 15.87 17.36 -10.98
C ASP A 817 16.37 18.57 -10.18
N ARG A 818 15.42 19.36 -9.66
CA ARG A 818 15.71 20.54 -8.86
C ARG A 818 16.04 20.16 -7.42
N ALA A 819 17.00 20.84 -6.83
CA ALA A 819 17.31 20.72 -5.41
C ALA A 819 16.30 21.49 -4.55
N TRP A 820 15.94 20.93 -3.41
CA TRP A 820 15.35 21.63 -2.28
C TRP A 820 16.31 21.56 -1.10
N VAL A 821 17.02 22.66 -0.87
CA VAL A 821 18.01 22.74 0.19
C VAL A 821 17.30 23.09 1.50
N THR A 822 17.42 22.21 2.50
CA THR A 822 16.64 22.26 3.73
C THR A 822 17.35 21.62 4.91
N GLU A 823 17.08 22.11 6.13
CA GLU A 823 17.47 21.45 7.40
C GLU A 823 16.57 20.24 7.75
N SER A 824 15.51 20.01 6.99
CA SER A 824 14.49 19.01 7.30
C SER A 824 14.85 17.61 6.80
N ILE A 825 16.11 17.33 6.58
CA ILE A 825 16.65 16.02 6.23
C ILE A 825 18.00 15.81 6.89
N ARG A 826 18.32 14.57 7.23
CA ARG A 826 19.63 14.21 7.79
C ARG A 826 20.76 14.45 6.80
N PRO A 827 21.92 15.00 7.22
CA PRO A 827 23.13 15.06 6.39
C PRO A 827 23.56 13.68 5.86
N GLY A 828 24.02 13.64 4.61
CA GLY A 828 24.41 12.40 3.91
C GLY A 828 23.24 11.60 3.34
N VAL A 829 22.01 12.09 3.48
CA VAL A 829 20.78 11.51 2.94
C VAL A 829 20.17 12.50 1.95
N VAL A 830 19.71 12.01 0.82
CA VAL A 830 18.87 12.74 -0.14
C VAL A 830 17.54 12.04 -0.32
N ALA A 831 16.48 12.76 -0.64
CA ALA A 831 15.16 12.17 -0.79
C ALA A 831 14.41 12.76 -1.97
N CYS A 832 13.63 11.93 -2.67
CA CYS A 832 12.81 12.31 -3.80
C CYS A 832 11.51 11.51 -3.81
N SER A 833 10.37 12.16 -4.00
CA SER A 833 9.08 11.46 -4.05
C SER A 833 8.93 10.65 -5.35
N HIS A 834 8.41 9.43 -5.24
CA HIS A 834 8.32 8.50 -6.38
C HIS A 834 6.99 8.53 -7.16
N HIS A 835 6.11 9.46 -6.89
CA HIS A 835 4.77 9.49 -7.48
C HIS A 835 4.52 10.69 -8.41
N LEU A 836 5.59 11.27 -8.95
CA LEU A 836 5.55 12.37 -9.90
C LEU A 836 6.41 12.07 -11.12
N GLY A 837 6.47 12.99 -12.08
CA GLY A 837 7.19 12.80 -13.33
C GLY A 837 6.41 11.94 -14.32
N ARG A 838 5.07 12.12 -14.40
CA ARG A 838 4.27 11.53 -15.48
C ARG A 838 4.76 12.07 -16.82
N TRP A 839 4.81 11.23 -17.84
CA TRP A 839 5.33 11.58 -19.15
C TRP A 839 4.52 10.95 -20.29
N ARG A 840 4.66 11.53 -21.47
CA ARG A 840 4.12 11.03 -22.72
C ARG A 840 4.99 11.51 -23.88
N ARG A 841 4.89 10.82 -25.02
CA ARG A 841 5.47 11.28 -26.29
C ARG A 841 4.41 12.08 -27.06
N ASP A 842 4.85 12.86 -28.05
CA ASP A 842 3.91 13.60 -28.92
C ASP A 842 2.97 12.67 -29.71
N SER A 843 3.40 11.44 -30.01
CA SER A 843 2.60 10.42 -30.70
C SER A 843 1.57 9.71 -29.80
N ASP A 844 1.72 9.80 -28.47
CA ASP A 844 0.84 9.10 -27.54
C ASP A 844 -0.54 9.78 -27.52
N PRO A 845 -1.64 9.01 -27.26
CA PRO A 845 -2.96 9.59 -27.13
C PRO A 845 -3.00 10.71 -26.07
N PRO A 846 -3.94 11.66 -26.17
CA PRO A 846 -4.17 12.63 -25.12
C PRO A 846 -4.34 11.91 -23.78
N SER A 847 -3.55 12.31 -22.80
CA SER A 847 -3.53 11.63 -21.49
C SER A 847 -3.12 12.60 -20.43
N SER A 848 -4.12 13.14 -19.73
CA SER A 848 -3.83 14.04 -18.61
C SER A 848 -2.69 15.01 -18.94
N ARG A 849 -2.79 15.71 -20.07
CA ARG A 849 -1.75 16.58 -20.63
C ARG A 849 -1.24 17.62 -19.65
N TRP A 850 -2.13 18.03 -18.78
CA TRP A 850 -1.87 18.96 -17.68
C TRP A 850 -1.05 18.35 -16.54
N SER A 851 -0.93 17.02 -16.45
CA SER A 851 -0.12 16.34 -15.43
C SER A 851 1.13 15.66 -16.00
N SER A 852 1.28 15.58 -17.32
CA SER A 852 2.36 14.84 -17.99
C SER A 852 3.26 15.78 -18.78
N SER A 853 4.59 15.58 -18.63
CA SER A 853 5.56 16.23 -19.51
C SER A 853 5.63 15.51 -20.85
N VAL A 854 5.89 16.24 -21.94
CA VAL A 854 6.19 15.67 -23.24
C VAL A 854 7.67 15.36 -23.33
N VAL A 855 8.00 14.13 -23.67
CA VAL A 855 9.39 13.66 -23.75
C VAL A 855 9.73 13.08 -25.12
N SER A 856 11.01 13.08 -25.47
CA SER A 856 11.58 12.16 -26.45
C SER A 856 12.23 11.00 -25.74
N VAL A 857 11.98 9.79 -26.23
CA VAL A 857 12.60 8.57 -25.75
C VAL A 857 13.44 8.01 -26.89
N GLU A 858 14.72 7.82 -26.64
CA GLU A 858 15.72 7.35 -27.59
C GLU A 858 16.37 6.06 -27.09
N GLU A 859 16.41 5.05 -27.93
CA GLU A 859 17.21 3.85 -27.71
C GLU A 859 18.60 4.07 -28.33
N LEU A 860 19.62 4.09 -27.49
CA LEU A 860 21.00 4.37 -27.90
C LEU A 860 21.78 3.11 -28.33
N GLY A 861 21.13 1.94 -28.26
CA GLY A 861 21.76 0.63 -28.49
C GLY A 861 22.35 0.02 -27.23
N ASP A 862 22.63 -1.28 -27.27
CA ASP A 862 23.21 -2.06 -26.15
C ASP A 862 22.48 -1.92 -24.82
N GLY A 863 21.12 -1.81 -24.85
CA GLY A 863 20.30 -1.64 -23.66
C GLY A 863 20.33 -0.26 -23.02
N LYS A 864 20.90 0.73 -23.71
CA LYS A 864 20.95 2.10 -23.21
C LYS A 864 19.81 2.94 -23.74
N TRP A 865 19.15 3.64 -22.82
CA TRP A 865 18.00 4.47 -23.07
C TRP A 865 18.24 5.89 -22.60
N LYS A 866 17.74 6.85 -23.34
CA LYS A 866 17.72 8.28 -22.95
C LYS A 866 16.32 8.84 -23.12
N MET A 867 15.83 9.49 -22.06
CA MET A 867 14.61 10.28 -22.09
C MET A 867 14.96 11.75 -21.85
N THR A 868 14.47 12.62 -22.70
CA THR A 868 14.71 14.06 -22.61
C THR A 868 13.39 14.80 -22.59
N THR A 869 13.19 15.66 -21.61
CA THR A 869 12.00 16.51 -21.52
C THR A 869 12.01 17.55 -22.62
N ARG A 870 10.99 17.57 -23.46
CA ARG A 870 10.78 18.52 -24.54
C ARG A 870 9.93 19.71 -24.10
N ARG A 871 8.89 19.43 -23.36
CA ARG A 871 7.88 20.39 -22.91
C ARG A 871 7.27 19.94 -21.59
N GLY A 872 7.04 20.89 -20.69
CA GLY A 872 6.33 20.63 -19.43
C GLY A 872 4.83 20.36 -19.63
N PRO A 873 4.09 20.20 -18.52
CA PRO A 873 2.64 20.00 -18.55
C PRO A 873 1.89 21.15 -19.23
N GLU A 874 0.73 20.84 -19.79
CA GLU A 874 -0.17 21.82 -20.37
C GLU A 874 -1.21 22.28 -19.34
N PRO A 875 -1.75 23.52 -19.45
CA PRO A 875 -2.85 23.94 -18.57
C PRO A 875 -4.05 23.02 -18.71
N PHE A 876 -4.71 22.75 -17.58
CA PHE A 876 -5.95 21.97 -17.58
C PHE A 876 -7.04 22.76 -18.30
N ASP A 877 -7.63 22.19 -19.34
CA ASP A 877 -8.68 22.81 -20.12
C ASP A 877 -10.04 22.34 -19.62
N SER A 878 -10.75 23.20 -18.90
CA SER A 878 -12.10 22.94 -18.40
C SER A 878 -12.92 24.23 -18.39
N ASP A 879 -14.23 24.09 -18.20
CA ASP A 879 -15.17 25.21 -18.06
C ASP A 879 -14.97 26.02 -16.76
N ASP A 880 -14.16 25.52 -15.82
CA ASP A 880 -13.78 26.27 -14.64
C ASP A 880 -12.86 27.43 -15.02
N PRO A 881 -13.27 28.71 -14.81
CA PRO A 881 -12.49 29.87 -15.20
C PRO A 881 -11.14 29.98 -14.47
N ASP A 882 -11.00 29.34 -13.31
CA ASP A 882 -9.76 29.33 -12.54
C ASP A 882 -8.80 28.22 -12.96
N SER A 883 -9.26 27.25 -13.76
CA SER A 883 -8.46 26.09 -14.16
C SER A 883 -7.21 26.47 -14.94
N ARG A 884 -7.23 27.59 -15.69
CA ARG A 884 -6.12 28.06 -16.50
C ARG A 884 -5.10 28.92 -15.74
N ARG A 885 -5.37 29.29 -14.51
CA ARG A 885 -4.51 30.18 -13.72
C ARG A 885 -3.35 29.46 -13.08
N ILE A 886 -3.52 28.17 -12.79
CA ILE A 886 -2.56 27.37 -12.07
C ILE A 886 -2.12 26.22 -12.96
N TRP A 887 -0.85 26.26 -13.35
CA TRP A 887 -0.18 25.19 -14.07
C TRP A 887 1.31 25.21 -13.76
N TRP A 888 1.96 24.08 -13.97
CA TRP A 888 3.36 23.90 -13.65
C TRP A 888 4.21 23.88 -14.92
N ARG A 889 5.42 24.47 -14.87
CA ARG A 889 6.37 24.43 -16.00
C ARG A 889 7.03 23.08 -16.13
N ASP A 890 7.37 22.47 -14.99
CA ASP A 890 8.04 21.17 -14.89
C ASP A 890 7.09 20.15 -14.24
N GLY A 891 7.07 18.94 -14.75
CA GLY A 891 6.21 17.85 -14.27
C GLY A 891 6.85 16.91 -13.26
N GLY A 892 8.00 17.27 -12.69
CA GLY A 892 8.82 16.38 -11.86
C GLY A 892 9.59 15.35 -12.70
N VAL A 893 10.26 14.41 -12.03
CA VAL A 893 11.10 13.40 -12.68
C VAL A 893 10.63 11.97 -12.34
N PRO A 894 10.56 11.07 -13.33
CA PRO A 894 10.27 9.64 -13.09
C PRO A 894 11.51 8.90 -12.62
N GLN A 895 11.99 9.19 -11.42
CA GLN A 895 13.24 8.65 -10.87
C GLN A 895 13.30 7.13 -10.85
N ASN A 896 12.15 6.44 -10.71
CA ASN A 896 12.08 4.98 -10.63
C ASN A 896 12.69 4.29 -11.85
N LEU A 897 12.68 4.93 -13.02
CA LEU A 897 13.31 4.43 -14.23
C LEU A 897 14.80 4.13 -14.05
N THR A 898 15.47 4.84 -13.15
CA THR A 898 16.93 4.73 -12.93
C THR A 898 17.33 3.76 -11.83
N PHE A 899 16.39 3.02 -11.23
CA PHE A 899 16.71 2.10 -10.16
C PHE A 899 16.82 0.67 -10.69
N PRO A 900 17.91 -0.05 -10.38
CA PRO A 900 17.98 -1.48 -10.65
C PRO A 900 17.05 -2.25 -9.70
N VAL A 901 16.76 -3.50 -10.02
CA VAL A 901 16.02 -4.38 -9.13
C VAL A 901 16.95 -4.98 -8.07
N HIS A 902 16.55 -4.85 -6.80
CA HIS A 902 17.29 -5.33 -5.64
C HIS A 902 16.40 -6.23 -4.78
N PRO A 903 16.17 -7.51 -5.15
CA PRO A 903 15.32 -8.39 -4.37
C PRO A 903 16.02 -8.85 -3.09
N ASP A 904 15.43 -8.60 -1.93
CA ASP A 904 15.90 -9.14 -0.66
C ASP A 904 15.94 -10.67 -0.73
N PRO A 905 17.04 -11.33 -0.38
CA PRO A 905 17.24 -12.77 -0.62
C PRO A 905 16.32 -13.66 0.21
N ILE A 906 15.72 -13.16 1.27
CA ILE A 906 14.83 -13.91 2.18
C ILE A 906 13.37 -13.57 1.90
N SER A 907 13.01 -12.30 2.00
CA SER A 907 11.62 -11.85 1.87
C SER A 907 11.16 -11.65 0.42
N GLY A 908 12.09 -11.62 -0.53
CA GLY A 908 11.81 -11.29 -1.93
C GLY A 908 11.38 -9.83 -2.16
N MET A 909 11.43 -8.98 -1.15
CA MET A 909 11.05 -7.58 -1.25
C MET A 909 12.06 -6.79 -2.08
N HIS A 910 11.58 -5.88 -2.94
CA HIS A 910 12.47 -4.94 -3.59
C HIS A 910 13.05 -3.91 -2.60
N CYS A 911 14.37 -3.80 -2.54
CA CYS A 911 15.08 -2.84 -1.70
C CYS A 911 15.23 -1.50 -2.42
N TRP A 912 14.38 -0.55 -2.07
CA TRP A 912 14.27 0.74 -2.77
C TRP A 912 15.41 1.72 -2.51
N HIS A 913 16.01 1.72 -1.32
CA HIS A 913 17.08 2.66 -0.99
C HIS A 913 18.28 2.42 -1.90
N GLN A 914 18.87 3.49 -2.39
CA GLN A 914 19.99 3.46 -3.32
C GLN A 914 21.18 4.21 -2.75
N ARG A 915 22.40 3.73 -3.03
CA ARG A 915 23.61 4.54 -2.92
C ARG A 915 23.74 5.35 -4.20
N VAL A 916 23.83 6.66 -4.09
CA VAL A 916 23.87 7.55 -5.26
C VAL A 916 25.00 8.55 -5.16
N ARG A 917 25.44 9.05 -6.29
CA ARG A 917 26.28 10.23 -6.36
C ARG A 917 25.41 11.44 -6.70
N VAL A 918 25.67 12.55 -6.03
CA VAL A 918 25.00 13.84 -6.25
C VAL A 918 26.02 14.83 -6.82
N ALA A 919 25.66 15.52 -7.87
CA ALA A 919 26.50 16.56 -8.46
C ALA A 919 25.63 17.70 -9.00
N PRO A 920 26.13 18.94 -9.10
CA PRO A 920 25.48 19.95 -9.90
C PRO A 920 25.26 19.46 -11.34
N ALA A 921 24.11 19.79 -11.91
CA ALA A 921 23.81 19.43 -13.29
C ALA A 921 24.77 20.11 -14.27
N SER A 922 25.04 19.44 -15.38
CA SER A 922 25.82 20.03 -16.49
C SER A 922 24.98 21.07 -17.24
N LYS A 923 25.64 21.84 -18.12
CA LYS A 923 24.94 22.86 -18.95
C LYS A 923 23.92 22.26 -19.91
N ASP A 924 24.11 21.01 -20.29
CA ASP A 924 23.26 20.30 -21.24
C ASP A 924 22.11 19.54 -20.57
N ASP A 925 22.13 19.43 -19.25
CA ASP A 925 21.10 18.73 -18.46
C ASP A 925 19.83 19.59 -18.32
N ARG A 926 18.69 18.95 -18.40
CA ARG A 926 17.37 19.55 -18.18
C ARG A 926 16.62 18.84 -17.07
N SER A 927 15.75 19.55 -16.38
CA SER A 927 14.84 18.94 -15.43
C SER A 927 14.00 17.83 -16.11
N GLY A 928 13.97 16.65 -15.52
CA GLY A 928 13.25 15.49 -16.04
C GLY A 928 14.07 14.61 -17.02
N ASP A 929 15.33 14.95 -17.32
CA ASP A 929 16.19 14.09 -18.13
C ASP A 929 16.53 12.80 -17.37
N VAL A 930 16.50 11.67 -18.07
CA VAL A 930 16.79 10.34 -17.55
C VAL A 930 17.67 9.57 -18.54
N VAL A 931 18.68 8.86 -18.02
CA VAL A 931 19.50 7.90 -18.78
C VAL A 931 19.55 6.60 -18.00
N VAL A 932 19.37 5.46 -18.69
CA VAL A 932 19.35 4.12 -18.08
C VAL A 932 20.08 3.12 -18.97
N ASP A 933 20.74 2.15 -18.32
CA ASP A 933 21.36 0.97 -18.93
C ASP A 933 20.65 -0.29 -18.40
N THR A 934 19.77 -0.88 -19.20
CA THR A 934 19.01 -2.10 -18.85
C THR A 934 19.89 -3.35 -18.85
N THR A 935 21.01 -3.35 -19.56
CA THR A 935 22.00 -4.45 -19.52
C THR A 935 22.70 -4.49 -18.17
N ARG A 936 23.08 -3.31 -17.66
CA ARG A 936 23.64 -3.20 -16.31
C ARG A 936 22.61 -3.57 -15.24
N SER A 937 21.33 -3.19 -15.42
CA SER A 937 20.24 -3.59 -14.53
C SER A 937 20.11 -5.12 -14.44
N MET A 938 20.16 -5.81 -15.57
CA MET A 938 20.14 -7.27 -15.61
C MET A 938 21.35 -7.90 -14.89
N ALA A 939 22.54 -7.31 -15.01
CA ALA A 939 23.73 -7.78 -14.31
C ALA A 939 23.57 -7.65 -12.78
N ILE A 940 23.06 -6.52 -12.29
CA ILE A 940 22.80 -6.28 -10.87
C ILE A 940 21.73 -7.24 -10.33
N TYR A 941 20.65 -7.46 -11.08
CA TYR A 941 19.66 -8.47 -10.74
C TYR A 941 20.30 -9.84 -10.48
N ARG A 942 21.19 -10.28 -11.36
CA ARG A 942 21.91 -11.56 -11.22
C ARG A 942 22.87 -11.58 -10.03
N GLU A 943 23.54 -10.47 -9.73
CA GLU A 943 24.35 -10.31 -8.53
C GLU A 943 23.51 -10.49 -7.23
N TRP A 944 22.31 -9.92 -7.21
CA TRP A 944 21.38 -10.07 -6.07
C TRP A 944 20.80 -11.48 -5.98
N LEU A 945 20.53 -12.13 -7.12
CA LEU A 945 20.05 -13.51 -7.16
C LEU A 945 21.08 -14.47 -6.52
N ASN A 946 22.37 -14.22 -6.66
CA ASN A 946 23.42 -15.02 -6.03
C ASN A 946 23.45 -14.95 -4.50
N ARG A 947 22.70 -14.04 -3.87
CA ARG A 947 22.54 -13.94 -2.42
C ARG A 947 21.46 -14.88 -1.88
N THR A 948 20.64 -15.48 -2.73
CA THR A 948 19.58 -16.41 -2.32
C THR A 948 20.15 -17.76 -1.90
N ARG A 949 19.39 -18.49 -1.08
CA ARG A 949 19.71 -19.88 -0.73
C ARG A 949 18.65 -20.79 -1.35
N PRO A 950 19.08 -21.92 -1.95
CA PRO A 950 18.13 -22.90 -2.46
C PRO A 950 17.28 -23.46 -1.31
N THR A 951 16.06 -23.81 -1.61
CA THR A 951 15.17 -24.52 -0.67
C THR A 951 15.84 -25.86 -0.27
N PRO A 952 15.84 -26.22 1.04
CA PRO A 952 16.33 -27.50 1.46
C PRO A 952 15.62 -28.64 0.71
N GLN A 953 16.40 -29.53 0.09
CA GLN A 953 15.87 -30.67 -0.64
C GLN A 953 15.54 -31.80 0.36
N THR A 954 14.46 -31.66 1.10
CA THR A 954 13.83 -32.77 1.77
C THR A 954 12.62 -33.16 0.94
N GLY A 955 12.44 -34.40 0.56
CA GLY A 955 11.39 -34.87 -0.36
C GLY A 955 9.95 -34.63 0.08
N GLN A 956 9.74 -33.88 1.14
CA GLN A 956 8.44 -33.46 1.68
C GLN A 956 8.37 -31.96 2.00
N SER A 957 9.42 -31.18 1.76
CA SER A 957 9.44 -29.75 2.06
C SER A 957 8.44 -28.99 1.19
N LEU A 958 7.77 -28.03 1.80
CA LEU A 958 6.93 -27.08 1.09
C LEU A 958 7.82 -26.01 0.41
N ARG A 959 7.44 -25.52 -0.74
CA ARG A 959 8.11 -24.38 -1.40
C ARG A 959 7.98 -23.10 -0.57
N ARG A 960 6.91 -23.00 0.21
CA ARG A 960 6.70 -21.97 1.23
C ARG A 960 5.74 -22.50 2.29
N PRO A 961 5.79 -21.95 3.50
CA PRO A 961 4.85 -22.32 4.57
C PRO A 961 3.39 -22.03 4.16
N LEU A 962 2.51 -23.01 4.35
CA LEU A 962 1.08 -22.88 4.00
C LEU A 962 0.35 -21.84 4.85
N TRP A 963 0.83 -21.56 6.03
CA TRP A 963 0.25 -20.55 6.91
C TRP A 963 0.61 -19.10 6.52
N PHE A 964 1.58 -18.92 5.63
CA PHE A 964 1.79 -17.62 5.00
C PHE A 964 0.61 -17.30 4.07
N ALA A 965 -0.18 -16.32 4.46
CA ALA A 965 -1.33 -15.92 3.66
C ALA A 965 -0.89 -15.23 2.37
N ARG A 966 -1.49 -15.64 1.23
CA ARG A 966 -1.37 -14.92 -0.04
C ARG A 966 -2.78 -14.68 -0.61
N PRO A 967 -2.97 -13.69 -1.49
CA PRO A 967 -4.28 -13.35 -2.03
C PRO A 967 -5.00 -14.52 -2.67
N LEU A 968 -4.33 -15.26 -3.53
CA LEU A 968 -4.79 -16.53 -4.08
C LEU A 968 -3.97 -17.66 -3.44
N ARG A 969 -4.65 -18.69 -2.95
CA ARG A 969 -4.01 -19.83 -2.31
C ARG A 969 -4.13 -21.06 -3.18
N PRO A 970 -3.04 -21.55 -3.76
CA PRO A 970 -2.99 -22.88 -4.34
C PRO A 970 -3.31 -23.95 -3.29
N THR A 971 -3.64 -25.16 -3.74
CA THR A 971 -3.73 -26.33 -2.86
C THR A 971 -2.37 -26.70 -2.29
N ASP A 972 -2.35 -27.54 -1.25
CA ASP A 972 -1.12 -28.05 -0.65
C ASP A 972 -0.15 -28.64 -1.68
N ALA A 973 -0.68 -29.33 -2.69
CA ALA A 973 0.13 -29.92 -3.76
C ALA A 973 0.98 -28.91 -4.52
N ALA A 974 0.51 -27.69 -4.69
CA ALA A 974 1.25 -26.64 -5.39
C ALA A 974 2.45 -26.08 -4.59
N TYR A 975 2.46 -26.26 -3.27
CA TYR A 975 3.56 -25.83 -2.41
C TYR A 975 4.66 -26.89 -2.25
N ARG A 976 4.41 -28.12 -2.66
CA ARG A 976 5.40 -29.20 -2.58
C ARG A 976 6.31 -29.20 -3.78
N LEU A 977 7.59 -29.53 -3.54
CA LEU A 977 8.59 -29.71 -4.60
C LEU A 977 8.38 -31.02 -5.32
#